data_3a5e2df77dd3f2239e9a202e6de46642
#
_entry.id   3a5e2df77dd3f2239e9a202e6de46642
#
_cell.length_a   1.000
_cell.length_b   1.000
_cell.length_c   1.000
_cell.angle_alpha   90.00
_cell.angle_beta   90.00
_cell.angle_gamma   90.00
#
_symmetry.space_group_name_H-M   'P 1'
#
loop_
_entity.id
_entity.type
_entity.pdbx_description
1 polymer ?
#
loop_
_entity_poly.entity_id
_entity_poly.type
_entity_poly.pdbx_seq_one_letter_code
_entity_poly.pdbx_strand_id
1 'polypeptide(L)'
;MCGAAELPQSCMSEVENSAALEEAVQDVHILKKVRLEKLDELKVKHENPYEITKYPVDAHNAELKAAFEKEEARMIAEAAGDEEKLNALLEAQKEKIVHIAGRIMSWRDMGKANFIDVRDGSDRIQVYVRMNEIGKEAFADFKKWDIGDIVGVEGFVFRTRKGEISIHAKSIVLLSKSLLPLPEKWHGLKDQDIRYRQRYVDLIVNPDVKDTFLKRSQILREVRSYLDNLGYLEVDTPVLHTLEIGASARPFITHHNALDLDMYLRIETELYLKRLIVGGFEKVYEVGRIFRNEGMDTSHNPEFTSIEMYQAYTDYIGMMNLIEDMYRTIARKVCGSDVITYQGVEIDMGRLWERLTMVEAVKKYAGVDYNDWATDEQARAVAKEKGVEVDEGDAATKGHVLIAFFDAFVEEKLIQPTIIYDYPVENSPLAKRKPTDPAFTERFEYFIYAREMGNAFSELNDPIDQRERFERQVAAKRAQGNNNATVDEDFVTALEYGMPPTGGLGFGLDRLVMLLTDSASIRDVLLFPTMKPLDSDKKVSKEVSAPAEAAQTAPVVEEKIDFSNVQIEPLFEDQVDFDTFSKSDFRAVKVKECEAVKKSKKLLKFVLDDGTGVDRVILSGIHEYYEPEELVGKTCIAITNLPPRAMMGIDSCGMLISAVHHENGEEKLHLLMVDPHIPAGAKLY
;
A
#
# COMPACT_ATOMS: atom_id res chain seq x y z
N MET A 1 30.24 43.06 27.12
CA MET A 1 29.14 43.16 26.10
C MET A 1 29.08 41.81 25.38
N CYS A 2 28.20 40.92 25.85
CA CYS A 2 27.97 39.65 25.18
C CYS A 2 26.84 39.87 24.16
N GLY A 3 27.14 39.65 22.87
CA GLY A 3 26.16 39.68 21.81
C GLY A 3 25.25 38.46 21.92
N ALA A 4 23.95 38.69 21.95
CA ALA A 4 22.96 37.68 21.79
C ALA A 4 22.98 37.21 20.33
N ALA A 5 23.21 35.94 20.13
CA ALA A 5 23.06 35.30 18.81
C ALA A 5 21.57 35.15 18.50
N GLU A 6 21.07 35.82 17.47
CA GLU A 6 19.75 35.60 16.92
C GLU A 6 19.71 34.22 16.26
N LEU A 7 18.74 33.40 16.63
CA LEU A 7 18.45 32.10 15.99
C LEU A 7 17.96 32.34 14.54
N PRO A 8 18.28 31.46 13.58
CA PRO A 8 17.81 31.58 12.21
C PRO A 8 16.27 31.53 12.13
N GLN A 9 15.69 32.34 11.26
CA GLN A 9 14.21 32.43 11.05
C GLN A 9 13.53 31.09 10.75
N SER A 10 14.26 30.11 10.22
CA SER A 10 13.77 28.74 10.01
C SER A 10 13.47 27.96 11.29
N CYS A 11 14.26 28.17 12.34
CA CYS A 11 14.03 27.54 13.65
C CYS A 11 12.86 28.16 14.42
N MET A 12 12.58 29.45 14.21
CA MET A 12 11.40 30.09 14.84
C MET A 12 10.09 29.60 14.26
N SER A 13 10.01 29.34 12.95
CA SER A 13 8.80 28.82 12.30
C SER A 13 8.49 27.35 12.68
N GLU A 14 9.51 26.54 12.96
CA GLU A 14 9.34 25.16 13.42
C GLU A 14 8.88 25.09 14.88
N VAL A 15 9.36 25.99 15.74
CA VAL A 15 8.95 26.06 17.16
C VAL A 15 7.53 26.63 17.29
N GLU A 16 7.16 27.63 16.50
CA GLU A 16 5.79 28.17 16.45
C GLU A 16 4.79 27.16 15.91
N ASN A 17 5.17 26.35 14.91
CA ASN A 17 4.35 25.27 14.39
C ASN A 17 4.17 24.14 15.41
N SER A 18 5.20 23.80 16.17
CA SER A 18 5.13 22.78 17.23
C SER A 18 4.20 23.19 18.37
N ALA A 19 4.29 24.42 18.85
CA ALA A 19 3.44 24.93 19.92
C ALA A 19 1.96 25.02 19.48
N ALA A 20 1.69 25.47 18.26
CA ALA A 20 0.34 25.51 17.70
C ALA A 20 -0.26 24.09 17.52
N LEU A 21 0.58 23.12 17.19
CA LEU A 21 0.16 21.72 17.04
C LEU A 21 -0.19 21.09 18.41
N GLU A 22 0.61 21.37 19.43
CA GLU A 22 0.35 20.91 20.81
C GLU A 22 -0.94 21.52 21.37
N GLU A 23 -1.18 22.82 21.14
CA GLU A 23 -2.40 23.50 21.53
C GLU A 23 -3.63 22.91 20.83
N ALA A 24 -3.56 22.66 19.53
CA ALA A 24 -4.64 22.03 18.75
C ALA A 24 -4.93 20.59 19.22
N VAL A 25 -3.91 19.80 19.57
CA VAL A 25 -4.08 18.46 20.13
C VAL A 25 -4.75 18.52 21.51
N GLN A 26 -4.37 19.49 22.35
CA GLN A 26 -4.96 19.67 23.68
C GLN A 26 -6.43 20.09 23.58
N ASP A 27 -6.79 20.97 22.63
CA ASP A 27 -8.18 21.37 22.37
C ASP A 27 -9.05 20.19 21.90
N VAL A 28 -8.53 19.33 21.04
CA VAL A 28 -9.22 18.10 20.60
C VAL A 28 -9.50 17.17 21.78
N HIS A 29 -8.54 17.01 22.72
CA HIS A 29 -8.72 16.21 23.92
C HIS A 29 -9.79 16.78 24.86
N ILE A 30 -9.84 18.09 25.04
CA ILE A 30 -10.87 18.77 25.83
C ILE A 30 -12.25 18.57 25.21
N LEU A 31 -12.39 18.79 23.90
CA LEU A 31 -13.64 18.58 23.17
C LEU A 31 -14.11 17.14 23.22
N LYS A 32 -13.20 16.18 23.08
CA LYS A 32 -13.52 14.75 23.23
C LYS A 32 -14.08 14.43 24.60
N LYS A 33 -13.47 14.98 25.66
CA LYS A 33 -13.95 14.80 27.06
C LYS A 33 -15.37 15.34 27.24
N VAL A 34 -15.65 16.56 26.77
CA VAL A 34 -16.99 17.16 26.83
C VAL A 34 -18.02 16.28 26.07
N ARG A 35 -17.66 15.74 24.92
CA ARG A 35 -18.57 14.87 24.14
C ARG A 35 -18.80 13.50 24.80
N LEU A 36 -17.81 12.98 25.53
CA LEU A 36 -17.97 11.77 26.36
C LEU A 36 -18.94 12.03 27.51
N GLU A 37 -18.81 13.16 28.22
CA GLU A 37 -19.74 13.56 29.28
C GLU A 37 -21.18 13.66 28.77
N LYS A 38 -21.40 14.28 27.60
CA LYS A 38 -22.71 14.32 26.93
C LYS A 38 -23.27 12.94 26.60
N LEU A 39 -22.40 12.01 26.13
CA LEU A 39 -22.77 10.63 25.84
C LEU A 39 -23.19 9.90 27.13
N ASP A 40 -22.46 10.07 28.21
CA ASP A 40 -22.76 9.44 29.49
C ASP A 40 -24.09 9.96 30.06
N GLU A 41 -24.40 11.26 29.91
CA GLU A 41 -25.73 11.80 30.26
C GLU A 41 -26.87 11.11 29.47
N LEU A 42 -26.65 10.86 28.15
CA LEU A 42 -27.65 10.15 27.34
C LEU A 42 -27.80 8.70 27.79
N LYS A 43 -26.73 7.99 28.10
CA LYS A 43 -26.78 6.61 28.63
C LYS A 43 -27.53 6.51 29.97
N VAL A 44 -27.31 7.46 30.87
CA VAL A 44 -28.06 7.53 32.15
C VAL A 44 -29.56 7.68 31.94
N LYS A 45 -29.98 8.33 30.88
CA LYS A 45 -31.41 8.46 30.49
C LYS A 45 -31.97 7.25 29.74
N HIS A 46 -31.20 6.20 29.54
CA HIS A 46 -31.49 5.06 28.66
C HIS A 46 -31.70 5.44 27.19
N GLU A 47 -31.00 6.47 26.72
CA GLU A 47 -31.00 6.97 25.32
C GLU A 47 -29.63 6.74 24.65
N ASN A 48 -29.02 5.60 24.90
CA ASN A 48 -27.74 5.24 24.31
C ASN A 48 -27.86 5.10 22.78
N PRO A 49 -27.31 6.02 21.97
CA PRO A 49 -27.47 5.94 20.51
C PRO A 49 -26.85 4.70 19.89
N TYR A 50 -25.87 4.08 20.56
CA TYR A 50 -25.19 2.87 20.06
C TYR A 50 -26.00 1.59 20.23
N GLU A 51 -27.15 1.63 20.93
CA GLU A 51 -28.08 0.50 21.04
C GLU A 51 -29.07 0.46 19.87
N ILE A 52 -29.15 1.52 19.07
CA ILE A 52 -30.01 1.58 17.89
C ILE A 52 -29.35 0.79 16.77
N THR A 53 -29.91 -0.36 16.42
CA THR A 53 -29.38 -1.27 15.41
C THR A 53 -29.96 -1.03 14.01
N LYS A 54 -31.09 -0.33 13.89
CA LYS A 54 -31.76 -0.08 12.62
C LYS A 54 -32.53 1.26 12.68
N TYR A 55 -32.50 2.01 11.60
CA TYR A 55 -33.34 3.16 11.37
C TYR A 55 -33.96 3.06 9.97
N PRO A 56 -35.29 3.28 9.81
CA PRO A 56 -35.92 3.22 8.49
C PRO A 56 -35.49 4.43 7.65
N VAL A 57 -34.77 4.18 6.56
CA VAL A 57 -34.43 5.19 5.56
C VAL A 57 -35.18 4.83 4.29
N ASP A 58 -36.09 5.69 3.86
CA ASP A 58 -36.91 5.50 2.66
C ASP A 58 -36.59 6.49 1.54
N ALA A 59 -35.71 7.45 1.82
CA ALA A 59 -35.34 8.47 0.85
C ALA A 59 -33.90 8.97 1.02
N HIS A 60 -33.30 9.42 -0.09
CA HIS A 60 -31.97 10.02 -0.13
C HIS A 60 -32.02 11.50 -0.49
N ASN A 61 -31.13 12.31 0.05
CA ASN A 61 -31.18 13.77 -0.02
C ASN A 61 -31.20 14.32 -1.45
N ALA A 62 -30.37 13.79 -2.37
CA ALA A 62 -30.35 14.24 -3.76
C ALA A 62 -31.66 13.94 -4.49
N GLU A 63 -32.19 12.72 -4.30
CA GLU A 63 -33.44 12.27 -4.90
C GLU A 63 -34.62 13.07 -4.36
N LEU A 64 -34.64 13.34 -3.05
CA LEU A 64 -35.68 14.16 -2.41
C LEU A 64 -35.73 15.58 -2.97
N LYS A 65 -34.57 16.22 -3.15
CA LYS A 65 -34.52 17.57 -3.72
C LYS A 65 -35.06 17.57 -5.14
N ALA A 66 -34.58 16.65 -5.99
CA ALA A 66 -35.02 16.56 -7.39
C ALA A 66 -36.50 16.21 -7.51
N ALA A 67 -37.01 15.30 -6.67
CA ALA A 67 -38.43 14.93 -6.64
C ALA A 67 -39.32 16.10 -6.18
N PHE A 68 -38.89 16.84 -5.15
CA PHE A 68 -39.62 17.99 -4.63
C PHE A 68 -39.64 19.11 -5.68
N GLU A 69 -38.56 19.47 -6.33
CA GLU A 69 -38.50 20.48 -7.39
C GLU A 69 -39.49 20.16 -8.53
N LYS A 70 -39.54 18.92 -8.95
CA LYS A 70 -40.47 18.46 -10.00
C LYS A 70 -41.91 18.54 -9.55
N GLU A 71 -42.20 18.13 -8.31
CA GLU A 71 -43.57 18.17 -7.74
C GLU A 71 -44.03 19.59 -7.50
N GLU A 72 -43.15 20.48 -6.99
CA GLU A 72 -43.44 21.89 -6.80
C GLU A 72 -43.76 22.60 -8.12
N ALA A 73 -42.98 22.34 -9.18
CA ALA A 73 -43.25 22.85 -10.52
C ALA A 73 -44.62 22.37 -11.04
N ARG A 74 -45.00 21.11 -10.76
CA ARG A 74 -46.32 20.57 -11.09
C ARG A 74 -47.43 21.30 -10.34
N MET A 75 -47.25 21.50 -9.02
CA MET A 75 -48.26 22.22 -8.18
C MET A 75 -48.44 23.65 -8.65
N ILE A 76 -47.37 24.36 -8.98
CA ILE A 76 -47.43 25.73 -9.51
C ILE A 76 -48.22 25.77 -10.84
N ALA A 77 -47.93 24.85 -11.74
CA ALA A 77 -48.61 24.72 -13.04
C ALA A 77 -50.11 24.39 -12.85
N GLU A 78 -50.46 23.49 -11.92
CA GLU A 78 -51.82 23.08 -11.59
C GLU A 78 -52.63 24.20 -10.93
N ALA A 79 -51.98 25.03 -10.09
CA ALA A 79 -52.58 26.17 -9.46
C ALA A 79 -52.92 27.29 -10.47
N ALA A 80 -52.23 27.36 -11.61
CA ALA A 80 -52.46 28.31 -12.70
C ALA A 80 -52.59 29.79 -12.24
N GLY A 81 -51.83 30.18 -11.20
CA GLY A 81 -51.84 31.53 -10.62
C GLY A 81 -52.84 31.71 -9.44
N ASP A 82 -53.57 30.68 -9.07
CA ASP A 82 -54.46 30.68 -7.90
C ASP A 82 -53.63 30.36 -6.62
N GLU A 83 -53.43 31.39 -5.78
CA GLU A 83 -52.65 31.27 -4.54
C GLU A 83 -53.35 30.38 -3.49
N GLU A 84 -54.69 30.38 -3.38
CA GLU A 84 -55.40 29.52 -2.42
C GLU A 84 -55.24 28.04 -2.81
N LYS A 85 -55.36 27.73 -4.08
CA LYS A 85 -55.16 26.39 -4.61
C LYS A 85 -53.71 25.93 -4.45
N LEU A 86 -52.74 26.80 -4.70
CA LEU A 86 -51.32 26.48 -4.48
C LEU A 86 -51.05 26.19 -3.01
N ASN A 87 -51.55 27.02 -2.10
CA ASN A 87 -51.40 26.80 -0.66
C ASN A 87 -52.02 25.48 -0.21
N ALA A 88 -53.21 25.13 -0.72
CA ALA A 88 -53.85 23.84 -0.43
C ALA A 88 -53.01 22.64 -0.91
N LEU A 89 -52.41 22.72 -2.09
CA LEU A 89 -51.49 21.68 -2.63
C LEU A 89 -50.20 21.56 -1.77
N LEU A 90 -49.63 22.68 -1.35
CA LEU A 90 -48.46 22.71 -0.46
C LEU A 90 -48.77 22.18 0.94
N GLU A 91 -50.00 22.44 1.47
CA GLU A 91 -50.42 21.84 2.74
C GLU A 91 -50.57 20.32 2.63
N ALA A 92 -51.17 19.82 1.54
CA ALA A 92 -51.29 18.38 1.29
C ALA A 92 -49.90 17.69 1.15
N GLN A 93 -48.90 18.41 0.67
CA GLN A 93 -47.50 17.89 0.58
C GLN A 93 -46.92 17.63 1.98
N LYS A 94 -47.34 18.32 3.02
CA LYS A 94 -46.88 18.12 4.41
C LYS A 94 -47.29 16.78 5.02
N GLU A 95 -48.27 16.09 4.43
CA GLU A 95 -48.66 14.75 4.83
C GLU A 95 -47.69 13.65 4.31
N LYS A 96 -46.89 13.99 3.29
CA LYS A 96 -45.89 13.07 2.76
C LYS A 96 -44.64 13.04 3.65
N ILE A 97 -44.65 12.14 4.61
CA ILE A 97 -43.56 11.96 5.56
C ILE A 97 -42.44 11.13 4.90
N VAL A 98 -41.21 11.54 5.10
CA VAL A 98 -39.98 10.86 4.64
C VAL A 98 -39.06 10.63 5.83
N HIS A 99 -38.25 9.59 5.73
CA HIS A 99 -37.22 9.23 6.71
C HIS A 99 -35.87 9.29 6.05
N ILE A 100 -35.00 10.16 6.53
CA ILE A 100 -33.61 10.28 6.10
C ILE A 100 -32.67 10.00 7.27
N ALA A 101 -31.45 9.62 6.97
CA ALA A 101 -30.36 9.58 7.96
C ALA A 101 -29.09 10.15 7.37
N GLY A 102 -28.28 10.79 8.22
CA GLY A 102 -27.01 11.37 7.77
C GLY A 102 -26.24 12.07 8.89
N ARG A 103 -25.12 12.65 8.52
CA ARG A 103 -24.23 13.36 9.44
C ARG A 103 -24.55 14.85 9.50
N ILE A 104 -24.61 15.41 10.71
CA ILE A 104 -24.72 16.85 10.92
C ILE A 104 -23.43 17.53 10.47
N MET A 105 -23.53 18.39 9.46
CA MET A 105 -22.37 19.10 8.88
C MET A 105 -22.32 20.58 9.25
N SER A 106 -23.45 21.17 9.65
CA SER A 106 -23.52 22.55 10.13
C SER A 106 -24.71 22.73 11.06
N TRP A 107 -24.63 23.78 11.87
CA TRP A 107 -25.67 24.11 12.87
C TRP A 107 -25.88 25.60 12.93
N ARG A 108 -27.16 26.06 12.84
CA ARG A 108 -27.58 27.44 13.04
C ARG A 108 -28.63 27.47 14.10
N ASP A 109 -28.29 27.99 15.29
CA ASP A 109 -29.20 28.15 16.41
C ASP A 109 -29.96 29.44 16.29
N MET A 110 -31.29 29.37 16.38
CA MET A 110 -32.22 30.51 16.40
C MET A 110 -33.15 30.45 17.63
N GLY A 111 -32.67 29.91 18.73
CA GLY A 111 -33.40 29.79 19.99
C GLY A 111 -34.34 28.59 20.02
N LYS A 112 -35.67 28.84 19.79
CA LYS A 112 -36.70 27.79 19.76
C LYS A 112 -36.80 27.02 18.43
N ALA A 113 -35.99 27.39 17.47
CA ALA A 113 -35.89 26.76 16.18
C ALA A 113 -34.42 26.66 15.77
N ASN A 114 -34.05 25.61 15.09
CA ASN A 114 -32.68 25.40 14.61
C ASN A 114 -32.72 24.91 13.16
N PHE A 115 -31.66 25.26 12.44
CA PHE A 115 -31.36 24.66 11.12
C PHE A 115 -30.06 23.89 11.22
N ILE A 116 -30.11 22.64 10.82
CA ILE A 116 -28.91 21.79 10.66
C ILE A 116 -28.81 21.34 9.21
N ASP A 117 -27.60 21.20 8.69
CA ASP A 117 -27.38 20.53 7.41
C ASP A 117 -27.05 19.07 7.69
N VAL A 118 -27.84 18.15 7.17
CA VAL A 118 -27.64 16.71 7.26
C VAL A 118 -27.14 16.19 5.92
N ARG A 119 -25.98 15.53 5.91
CA ARG A 119 -25.40 14.94 4.71
C ARG A 119 -25.51 13.42 4.78
N ASP A 120 -26.05 12.83 3.73
CA ASP A 120 -26.06 11.39 3.49
C ASP A 120 -25.02 10.96 2.41
N GLY A 121 -25.21 9.78 1.88
CA GLY A 121 -24.38 9.25 0.79
C GLY A 121 -24.49 10.03 -0.53
N SER A 122 -25.59 10.75 -0.77
CA SER A 122 -25.93 11.38 -2.04
C SER A 122 -25.70 12.89 -2.06
N ASP A 123 -26.12 13.60 -1.02
CA ASP A 123 -26.01 15.07 -0.93
C ASP A 123 -26.29 15.55 0.52
N ARG A 124 -26.27 16.85 0.72
CA ARG A 124 -26.74 17.51 1.95
C ARG A 124 -28.16 18.02 1.77
N ILE A 125 -28.96 18.00 2.86
CA ILE A 125 -30.24 18.68 2.93
C ILE A 125 -30.32 19.47 4.23
N GLN A 126 -30.99 20.64 4.19
CA GLN A 126 -31.26 21.42 5.37
C GLN A 126 -32.44 20.79 6.14
N VAL A 127 -32.31 20.67 7.45
CA VAL A 127 -33.38 20.20 8.35
C VAL A 127 -33.75 21.31 9.31
N TYR A 128 -35.02 21.64 9.34
CA TYR A 128 -35.62 22.63 10.24
C TYR A 128 -36.21 21.91 11.44
N VAL A 129 -35.67 22.18 12.63
CA VAL A 129 -36.06 21.56 13.89
C VAL A 129 -36.69 22.61 14.80
N ARG A 130 -37.97 22.44 15.20
CA ARG A 130 -38.68 23.32 16.09
C ARG A 130 -39.08 22.64 17.39
N MET A 131 -38.91 23.37 18.50
CA MET A 131 -39.28 22.89 19.83
C MET A 131 -40.77 22.49 19.94
N ASN A 132 -41.66 23.23 19.26
CA ASN A 132 -43.10 22.96 19.30
C ASN A 132 -43.50 21.73 18.49
N GLU A 133 -42.68 21.26 17.57
CA GLU A 133 -42.93 20.09 16.71
C GLU A 133 -42.42 18.82 17.36
N ILE A 134 -41.14 18.82 17.77
CA ILE A 134 -40.49 17.61 18.32
C ILE A 134 -40.70 17.47 19.84
N GLY A 135 -41.24 18.48 20.51
CA GLY A 135 -41.44 18.52 21.96
C GLY A 135 -40.26 19.14 22.73
N LYS A 136 -40.56 19.63 23.94
CA LYS A 136 -39.58 20.36 24.77
C LYS A 136 -38.44 19.49 25.22
N GLU A 137 -38.69 18.24 25.57
CA GLU A 137 -37.71 17.28 26.08
C GLU A 137 -36.73 16.85 24.97
N ALA A 138 -37.27 16.36 23.86
CA ALA A 138 -36.48 16.00 22.70
C ALA A 138 -35.66 17.19 22.15
N PHE A 139 -36.21 18.40 22.19
CA PHE A 139 -35.50 19.61 21.77
C PHE A 139 -34.35 19.97 22.73
N ALA A 140 -34.49 19.74 24.04
CA ALA A 140 -33.46 19.99 25.03
C ALA A 140 -32.29 19.00 24.85
N ASP A 141 -32.58 17.75 24.51
CA ASP A 141 -31.54 16.76 24.22
C ASP A 141 -30.90 17.01 22.86
N PHE A 142 -31.67 17.35 21.83
CA PHE A 142 -31.15 17.79 20.53
C PHE A 142 -30.11 18.91 20.65
N LYS A 143 -30.36 19.89 21.53
CA LYS A 143 -29.43 21.02 21.78
C LYS A 143 -28.08 20.62 22.35
N LYS A 144 -27.93 19.40 22.87
CA LYS A 144 -26.67 18.85 23.38
C LYS A 144 -25.84 18.11 22.32
N TRP A 145 -26.44 17.86 21.16
CA TRP A 145 -25.75 17.18 20.08
C TRP A 145 -24.69 18.08 19.44
N ASP A 146 -23.83 17.48 18.64
CA ASP A 146 -22.67 18.18 18.08
C ASP A 146 -22.59 18.00 16.56
N ILE A 147 -21.90 18.92 15.90
CA ILE A 147 -21.49 18.75 14.50
C ILE A 147 -20.63 17.48 14.40
N GLY A 148 -20.96 16.64 13.43
CA GLY A 148 -20.36 15.33 13.25
C GLY A 148 -21.25 14.17 13.71
N ASP A 149 -22.25 14.40 14.57
CA ASP A 149 -23.21 13.38 14.98
C ASP A 149 -24.00 12.83 13.79
N ILE A 150 -24.39 11.56 13.86
CA ILE A 150 -25.24 10.91 12.86
C ILE A 150 -26.67 10.86 13.41
N VAL A 151 -27.60 11.33 12.62
CA VAL A 151 -29.00 11.46 13.02
C VAL A 151 -29.95 10.82 12.02
N GLY A 152 -31.08 10.35 12.52
CA GLY A 152 -32.26 10.00 11.75
C GLY A 152 -33.29 11.12 11.87
N VAL A 153 -33.95 11.48 10.80
CA VAL A 153 -34.97 12.55 10.74
C VAL A 153 -36.19 12.02 10.04
N GLU A 154 -37.34 12.16 10.71
CA GLU A 154 -38.66 11.96 10.14
C GLU A 154 -39.29 13.33 9.93
N GLY A 155 -39.85 13.61 8.77
CA GLY A 155 -40.46 14.89 8.47
C GLY A 155 -40.96 15.01 7.04
N PHE A 156 -41.35 16.19 6.64
CA PHE A 156 -41.83 16.47 5.28
C PHE A 156 -40.94 17.51 4.59
N VAL A 157 -40.84 17.40 3.27
CA VAL A 157 -40.05 18.34 2.45
C VAL A 157 -40.85 19.61 2.19
N PHE A 158 -40.20 20.77 2.31
CA PHE A 158 -40.78 22.08 2.03
C PHE A 158 -39.70 23.04 1.52
N ARG A 159 -40.11 24.15 0.92
CA ARG A 159 -39.20 25.25 0.57
C ARG A 159 -39.27 26.35 1.62
N THR A 160 -38.11 26.76 2.12
CA THR A 160 -38.04 27.90 3.06
C THR A 160 -38.32 29.23 2.34
N ARG A 161 -38.61 30.29 3.11
CA ARG A 161 -38.79 31.65 2.56
C ARG A 161 -37.58 32.19 1.80
N LYS A 162 -36.39 31.62 2.05
CA LYS A 162 -35.13 31.96 1.35
C LYS A 162 -34.87 31.09 0.11
N GLY A 163 -35.81 30.21 -0.24
CA GLY A 163 -35.72 29.38 -1.42
C GLY A 163 -35.01 28.00 -1.21
N GLU A 164 -34.54 27.69 -0.02
CA GLU A 164 -33.85 26.43 0.26
C GLU A 164 -34.83 25.27 0.45
N ILE A 165 -34.63 24.16 -0.25
CA ILE A 165 -35.37 22.92 -0.04
C ILE A 165 -34.91 22.29 1.27
N SER A 166 -35.83 22.03 2.17
CA SER A 166 -35.55 21.62 3.54
C SER A 166 -36.52 20.55 4.01
N ILE A 167 -36.16 19.80 5.05
CA ILE A 167 -37.06 18.92 5.76
C ILE A 167 -37.54 19.63 7.05
N HIS A 168 -38.84 19.69 7.24
CA HIS A 168 -39.45 20.10 8.51
C HIS A 168 -39.56 18.87 9.40
N ALA A 169 -38.70 18.77 10.40
CA ALA A 169 -38.64 17.62 11.28
C ALA A 169 -39.87 17.49 12.17
N LYS A 170 -40.51 16.33 12.16
CA LYS A 170 -41.53 15.88 13.10
C LYS A 170 -40.90 15.08 14.24
N SER A 171 -39.86 14.34 13.93
CA SER A 171 -39.06 13.59 14.89
C SER A 171 -37.59 13.62 14.46
N ILE A 172 -36.68 13.55 15.42
CA ILE A 172 -35.25 13.46 15.20
C ILE A 172 -34.62 12.58 16.28
N VAL A 173 -33.73 11.66 15.85
CA VAL A 173 -33.10 10.66 16.70
C VAL A 173 -31.61 10.70 16.50
N LEU A 174 -30.83 10.63 17.59
CA LEU A 174 -29.38 10.45 17.53
C LEU A 174 -29.08 8.99 17.27
N LEU A 175 -28.45 8.69 16.14
CA LEU A 175 -28.08 7.31 15.74
C LEU A 175 -26.65 6.97 16.12
N SER A 176 -25.76 7.97 16.17
CA SER A 176 -24.38 7.79 16.58
C SER A 176 -23.76 9.11 17.03
N LYS A 177 -23.10 9.08 18.17
CA LYS A 177 -22.39 10.25 18.73
C LYS A 177 -20.98 10.34 18.17
N SER A 178 -20.64 11.47 17.58
CA SER A 178 -19.29 11.80 17.15
C SER A 178 -18.47 12.27 18.35
N LEU A 179 -17.49 11.48 18.79
CA LEU A 179 -16.66 11.82 19.95
C LEU A 179 -15.50 12.77 19.59
N LEU A 180 -15.05 12.76 18.33
CA LEU A 180 -14.04 13.68 17.83
C LEU A 180 -14.68 14.79 17.01
N PRO A 181 -14.23 16.05 17.15
CA PRO A 181 -14.68 17.14 16.29
C PRO A 181 -14.22 16.89 14.85
N LEU A 182 -15.02 17.31 13.89
CA LEU A 182 -14.57 17.37 12.50
C LEU A 182 -13.56 18.54 12.35
N PRO A 183 -12.55 18.42 11.48
CA PRO A 183 -11.68 19.54 11.14
C PRO A 183 -12.49 20.76 10.69
N GLU A 184 -12.00 21.97 11.02
CA GLU A 184 -12.72 23.20 10.72
C GLU A 184 -13.00 23.36 9.22
N LYS A 185 -14.24 23.78 8.94
CA LYS A 185 -14.79 23.89 7.58
C LYS A 185 -14.02 24.84 6.66
N TRP A 186 -13.29 25.81 7.22
CA TRP A 186 -12.59 26.87 6.49
C TRP A 186 -11.15 26.51 6.11
N HIS A 187 -10.54 25.57 6.82
CA HIS A 187 -9.19 25.13 6.54
C HIS A 187 -9.14 23.71 5.99
N GLY A 188 -10.20 22.90 6.15
CA GLY A 188 -10.28 21.52 5.66
C GLY A 188 -9.09 20.69 6.16
N LEU A 189 -9.08 19.42 5.82
CA LEU A 189 -7.89 18.59 5.95
C LEU A 189 -6.98 18.91 4.75
N LYS A 190 -6.10 19.94 4.89
CA LYS A 190 -5.19 20.38 3.82
C LYS A 190 -3.91 19.56 3.76
N ASP A 191 -3.46 19.08 4.92
CA ASP A 191 -2.28 18.25 5.00
C ASP A 191 -2.52 16.93 4.26
N GLN A 192 -1.74 16.72 3.21
CA GLN A 192 -1.90 15.60 2.29
C GLN A 192 -1.58 14.26 2.97
N ASP A 193 -0.61 14.23 3.88
CA ASP A 193 -0.24 13.03 4.62
C ASP A 193 -1.38 12.60 5.57
N ILE A 194 -1.97 13.55 6.30
CA ILE A 194 -3.11 13.28 7.17
C ILE A 194 -4.34 12.84 6.35
N ARG A 195 -4.60 13.42 5.16
CA ARG A 195 -5.67 13.00 4.25
C ARG A 195 -5.57 11.54 3.85
N TYR A 196 -4.37 11.07 3.56
CA TYR A 196 -4.14 9.68 3.20
C TYR A 196 -4.28 8.73 4.39
N ARG A 197 -3.78 9.11 5.57
CA ARG A 197 -3.85 8.31 6.81
C ARG A 197 -5.26 8.24 7.39
N GLN A 198 -5.98 9.36 7.36
CA GLN A 198 -7.35 9.48 7.87
C GLN A 198 -8.34 9.67 6.73
N ARG A 199 -8.29 8.79 5.73
CA ARG A 199 -9.16 8.86 4.55
C ARG A 199 -10.65 8.95 4.89
N TYR A 200 -11.08 8.32 5.98
CA TYR A 200 -12.45 8.43 6.45
C TYR A 200 -12.83 9.85 6.88
N VAL A 201 -11.90 10.64 7.41
CA VAL A 201 -12.13 12.07 7.69
C VAL A 201 -12.11 12.88 6.40
N ASP A 202 -11.13 12.62 5.52
CA ASP A 202 -11.00 13.25 4.20
C ASP A 202 -12.31 13.10 3.38
N LEU A 203 -12.90 11.90 3.35
CA LEU A 203 -14.19 11.63 2.70
C LEU A 203 -15.37 12.37 3.34
N ILE A 204 -15.30 12.69 4.64
CA ILE A 204 -16.33 13.48 5.33
C ILE A 204 -16.21 14.96 4.97
N VAL A 205 -15.01 15.52 4.94
CA VAL A 205 -14.80 16.96 4.83
C VAL A 205 -14.57 17.46 3.40
N ASN A 206 -14.04 16.62 2.52
CA ASN A 206 -13.70 16.93 1.12
C ASN A 206 -14.60 16.11 0.15
N PRO A 207 -15.73 16.66 -0.32
CA PRO A 207 -16.66 15.92 -1.20
C PRO A 207 -16.02 15.41 -2.49
N ASP A 208 -15.12 16.19 -3.08
CA ASP A 208 -14.46 15.88 -4.36
C ASP A 208 -13.65 14.57 -4.30
N VAL A 209 -13.11 14.24 -3.12
CA VAL A 209 -12.39 12.98 -2.89
C VAL A 209 -13.31 11.77 -3.11
N LYS A 210 -14.58 11.87 -2.68
CA LYS A 210 -15.57 10.82 -2.89
C LYS A 210 -15.86 10.59 -4.38
N ASP A 211 -15.90 11.66 -5.17
CA ASP A 211 -16.14 11.56 -6.62
C ASP A 211 -15.04 10.79 -7.34
N THR A 212 -13.77 10.96 -6.93
CA THR A 212 -12.66 10.17 -7.46
C THR A 212 -12.90 8.67 -7.28
N PHE A 213 -13.35 8.23 -6.09
CA PHE A 213 -13.59 6.81 -5.80
C PHE A 213 -14.88 6.27 -6.45
N LEU A 214 -15.90 7.11 -6.63
CA LEU A 214 -17.08 6.75 -7.43
C LEU A 214 -16.71 6.54 -8.89
N LYS A 215 -15.92 7.45 -9.48
CA LYS A 215 -15.37 7.31 -10.83
C LYS A 215 -14.46 6.09 -10.95
N ARG A 216 -13.59 5.82 -9.98
CA ARG A 216 -12.77 4.60 -9.95
C ARG A 216 -13.63 3.34 -10.08
N SER A 217 -14.70 3.26 -9.30
CA SER A 217 -15.62 2.12 -9.35
C SER A 217 -16.37 2.05 -10.69
N GLN A 218 -16.69 3.19 -11.28
CA GLN A 218 -17.31 3.26 -12.59
C GLN A 218 -16.33 2.81 -13.68
N ILE A 219 -15.09 3.31 -13.67
CA ILE A 219 -14.03 2.92 -14.63
C ILE A 219 -13.87 1.40 -14.61
N LEU A 220 -13.73 0.78 -13.44
CA LEU A 220 -13.58 -0.67 -13.33
C LEU A 220 -14.79 -1.43 -13.93
N ARG A 221 -16.01 -0.96 -13.67
CA ARG A 221 -17.21 -1.56 -14.28
C ARG A 221 -17.23 -1.42 -15.79
N GLU A 222 -16.80 -0.28 -16.32
CA GLU A 222 -16.76 -0.07 -17.77
C GLU A 222 -15.69 -0.92 -18.45
N VAL A 223 -14.52 -1.11 -17.80
CA VAL A 223 -13.49 -2.04 -18.31
C VAL A 223 -14.05 -3.46 -18.36
N ARG A 224 -14.66 -3.95 -17.27
CA ARG A 224 -15.29 -5.28 -17.24
C ARG A 224 -16.36 -5.42 -18.32
N SER A 225 -17.28 -4.46 -18.41
CA SER A 225 -18.34 -4.48 -19.43
C SER A 225 -17.78 -4.46 -20.85
N TYR A 226 -16.68 -3.75 -21.08
CA TYR A 226 -16.03 -3.71 -22.39
C TYR A 226 -15.46 -5.08 -22.77
N LEU A 227 -14.71 -5.72 -21.87
CA LEU A 227 -14.09 -7.02 -22.09
C LEU A 227 -15.14 -8.15 -22.19
N ASP A 228 -16.13 -8.15 -21.31
CA ASP A 228 -17.23 -9.13 -21.33
C ASP A 228 -18.00 -9.08 -22.67
N ASN A 229 -18.29 -7.87 -23.18
CA ASN A 229 -18.95 -7.71 -24.48
C ASN A 229 -18.11 -8.19 -25.66
N LEU A 230 -16.79 -8.26 -25.52
CA LEU A 230 -15.90 -8.86 -26.50
C LEU A 230 -15.72 -10.38 -26.32
N GLY A 231 -16.38 -10.96 -25.32
CA GLY A 231 -16.36 -12.39 -25.02
C GLY A 231 -15.15 -12.85 -24.24
N TYR A 232 -14.47 -11.95 -23.52
CA TYR A 232 -13.45 -12.35 -22.56
C TYR A 232 -14.11 -12.93 -21.29
N LEU A 233 -13.48 -13.93 -20.71
CA LEU A 233 -13.85 -14.52 -19.43
C LEU A 233 -12.99 -13.91 -18.31
N GLU A 234 -13.62 -13.32 -17.30
CA GLU A 234 -12.90 -12.92 -16.07
C GLU A 234 -12.55 -14.18 -15.27
N VAL A 235 -11.29 -14.30 -14.89
CA VAL A 235 -10.76 -15.41 -14.09
C VAL A 235 -9.97 -14.87 -12.91
N ASP A 236 -9.69 -15.72 -11.93
CA ASP A 236 -8.81 -15.46 -10.82
C ASP A 236 -7.72 -16.53 -10.73
N THR A 237 -6.49 -16.09 -10.46
CA THR A 237 -5.32 -16.94 -10.34
C THR A 237 -4.68 -16.80 -8.96
N PRO A 238 -3.81 -17.72 -8.54
CA PRO A 238 -3.23 -17.68 -7.20
C PRO A 238 -2.49 -16.36 -6.90
N VAL A 239 -2.74 -15.81 -5.70
CA VAL A 239 -1.97 -14.67 -5.16
C VAL A 239 -0.66 -15.16 -4.54
N LEU A 240 -0.66 -16.37 -3.97
CA LEU A 240 0.52 -16.99 -3.37
C LEU A 240 1.17 -17.95 -4.34
N HIS A 241 2.46 -17.73 -4.64
CA HIS A 241 3.27 -18.56 -5.52
C HIS A 241 4.33 -19.31 -4.72
N THR A 242 4.68 -20.51 -5.17
CA THR A 242 5.75 -21.32 -4.58
C THR A 242 7.13 -21.02 -5.18
N LEU A 243 7.17 -20.30 -6.29
CA LEU A 243 8.39 -19.89 -6.98
C LEU A 243 8.44 -18.37 -7.11
N GLU A 244 9.65 -17.81 -7.08
CA GLU A 244 9.91 -16.43 -7.49
C GLU A 244 9.92 -16.37 -9.02
N ILE A 245 8.74 -16.10 -9.62
CA ILE A 245 8.53 -16.14 -11.05
C ILE A 245 8.10 -14.78 -11.57
N GLY A 246 8.41 -14.51 -12.83
CA GLY A 246 7.89 -13.40 -13.61
C GLY A 246 8.85 -12.24 -13.77
N ALA A 247 8.31 -11.02 -13.79
CA ALA A 247 9.02 -9.77 -14.05
C ALA A 247 10.24 -9.55 -13.14
N SER A 248 11.03 -8.53 -13.44
CA SER A 248 12.24 -8.20 -12.67
C SER A 248 11.97 -7.60 -11.28
N ALA A 249 10.70 -7.49 -10.86
CA ALA A 249 10.30 -6.91 -9.59
C ALA A 249 10.63 -7.81 -8.39
N ARG A 250 10.91 -7.20 -7.23
CA ARG A 250 11.15 -7.92 -5.99
C ARG A 250 9.84 -8.34 -5.34
N PRO A 251 9.61 -9.64 -5.01
CA PRO A 251 8.39 -10.09 -4.36
C PRO A 251 8.39 -9.81 -2.85
N PHE A 252 7.20 -9.79 -2.25
CA PHE A 252 7.03 -9.99 -0.81
C PHE A 252 7.07 -11.49 -0.51
N ILE A 253 7.75 -11.89 0.56
CA ILE A 253 7.89 -13.27 1.01
C ILE A 253 7.00 -13.47 2.24
N THR A 254 6.31 -14.62 2.29
CA THR A 254 5.53 -15.06 3.45
C THR A 254 5.77 -16.54 3.70
N HIS A 255 5.48 -17.03 4.91
CA HIS A 255 5.69 -18.42 5.28
C HIS A 255 4.35 -19.16 5.49
N HIS A 256 4.18 -20.32 4.86
CA HIS A 256 3.03 -21.18 5.05
C HIS A 256 3.31 -22.21 6.18
N ASN A 257 2.86 -21.92 7.39
CA ASN A 257 3.20 -22.67 8.60
C ASN A 257 2.90 -24.18 8.49
N ALA A 258 1.76 -24.57 7.90
CA ALA A 258 1.37 -25.97 7.83
C ALA A 258 2.19 -26.80 6.82
N LEU A 259 2.77 -26.16 5.83
CA LEU A 259 3.62 -26.80 4.82
C LEU A 259 5.11 -26.57 5.07
N ASP A 260 5.45 -25.73 6.05
CA ASP A 260 6.82 -25.29 6.34
C ASP A 260 7.52 -24.81 5.04
N LEU A 261 6.86 -23.92 4.32
CA LEU A 261 7.26 -23.47 2.99
C LEU A 261 7.16 -21.95 2.84
N ASP A 262 8.23 -21.35 2.38
CA ASP A 262 8.20 -19.94 1.97
C ASP A 262 7.44 -19.79 0.65
N MET A 263 6.56 -18.80 0.62
CA MET A 263 5.75 -18.44 -0.54
C MET A 263 5.93 -16.97 -0.89
N TYR A 264 5.63 -16.63 -2.12
CA TYR A 264 5.81 -15.30 -2.67
C TYR A 264 4.46 -14.70 -3.03
N LEU A 265 4.20 -13.44 -2.65
CA LEU A 265 3.07 -12.70 -3.21
C LEU A 265 3.36 -12.39 -4.68
N ARG A 266 2.38 -12.61 -5.54
CA ARG A 266 2.52 -12.45 -7.00
C ARG A 266 2.94 -11.04 -7.39
N ILE A 267 3.82 -10.93 -8.36
CA ILE A 267 4.28 -9.68 -8.97
C ILE A 267 3.65 -9.43 -10.35
N GLU A 268 2.94 -10.43 -10.88
CA GLU A 268 2.20 -10.46 -12.16
C GLU A 268 1.20 -11.62 -12.16
N THR A 269 0.31 -11.69 -13.17
CA THR A 269 -0.65 -12.79 -13.39
C THR A 269 -0.38 -13.56 -14.68
N GLU A 270 0.53 -13.09 -15.50
CA GLU A 270 0.83 -13.49 -16.86
C GLU A 270 0.93 -15.00 -17.07
N LEU A 271 1.84 -15.68 -16.32
CA LEU A 271 2.14 -17.08 -16.58
C LEU A 271 0.97 -18.02 -16.29
N TYR A 272 0.10 -17.68 -15.33
CA TYR A 272 -1.12 -18.46 -15.07
C TYR A 272 -2.18 -18.24 -16.14
N LEU A 273 -2.35 -17.02 -16.63
CA LEU A 273 -3.32 -16.70 -17.67
C LEU A 273 -2.93 -17.38 -19.01
N LYS A 274 -1.64 -17.45 -19.33
CA LYS A 274 -1.12 -18.22 -20.48
C LYS A 274 -1.40 -19.72 -20.35
N ARG A 275 -1.30 -20.30 -19.15
CA ARG A 275 -1.68 -21.70 -18.90
C ARG A 275 -3.16 -21.96 -19.20
N LEU A 276 -4.04 -20.98 -18.94
CA LEU A 276 -5.45 -21.07 -19.29
C LEU A 276 -5.68 -21.04 -20.80
N ILE A 277 -4.89 -20.25 -21.55
CA ILE A 277 -4.90 -20.28 -23.02
C ILE A 277 -4.46 -21.66 -23.55
N VAL A 278 -3.38 -22.24 -22.98
CA VAL A 278 -2.99 -23.63 -23.29
C VAL A 278 -4.12 -24.60 -22.99
N GLY A 279 -4.86 -24.37 -21.90
CA GLY A 279 -6.02 -25.19 -21.48
C GLY A 279 -7.25 -25.04 -22.39
N GLY A 280 -7.22 -24.15 -23.41
CA GLY A 280 -8.27 -24.01 -24.41
C GLY A 280 -9.23 -22.84 -24.17
N PHE A 281 -9.02 -21.97 -23.19
CA PHE A 281 -9.74 -20.70 -23.13
C PHE A 281 -9.20 -19.75 -24.21
N GLU A 282 -10.07 -19.25 -25.08
CA GLU A 282 -9.63 -18.38 -26.18
C GLU A 282 -9.41 -16.93 -25.74
N LYS A 283 -10.16 -16.44 -24.74
CA LYS A 283 -10.07 -15.07 -24.24
C LYS A 283 -10.25 -15.05 -22.73
N VAL A 284 -9.25 -14.62 -22.01
CA VAL A 284 -9.29 -14.49 -20.54
C VAL A 284 -8.76 -13.13 -20.11
N TYR A 285 -9.26 -12.64 -18.98
CA TYR A 285 -8.66 -11.50 -18.29
C TYR A 285 -8.76 -11.65 -16.78
N GLU A 286 -7.88 -10.98 -16.06
CA GLU A 286 -7.92 -10.89 -14.61
C GLU A 286 -7.78 -9.44 -14.15
N VAL A 287 -8.59 -9.04 -13.17
CA VAL A 287 -8.42 -7.81 -12.41
C VAL A 287 -7.67 -8.17 -11.14
N GLY A 288 -6.35 -8.13 -11.20
CA GLY A 288 -5.47 -8.65 -10.17
C GLY A 288 -4.88 -7.58 -9.26
N ARG A 289 -4.82 -7.86 -7.94
CA ARG A 289 -3.93 -7.13 -7.05
C ARG A 289 -2.53 -7.69 -7.21
N ILE A 290 -1.56 -6.81 -7.46
CA ILE A 290 -0.15 -7.10 -7.69
C ILE A 290 0.66 -6.50 -6.54
N PHE A 291 1.73 -7.19 -6.15
CA PHE A 291 2.56 -6.85 -5.01
C PHE A 291 4.03 -6.75 -5.42
N ARG A 292 4.63 -5.57 -5.29
CA ARG A 292 6.05 -5.34 -5.59
C ARG A 292 6.73 -4.69 -4.40
N ASN A 293 7.73 -5.36 -3.83
CA ASN A 293 8.47 -4.88 -2.66
C ASN A 293 9.55 -3.86 -3.07
N GLU A 294 9.08 -2.72 -3.54
CA GLU A 294 9.88 -1.65 -4.09
C GLU A 294 9.58 -0.31 -3.41
N GLY A 295 10.22 0.76 -3.86
CA GLY A 295 10.02 2.10 -3.33
C GLY A 295 8.59 2.62 -3.51
N MET A 296 8.22 3.62 -2.72
CA MET A 296 6.93 4.31 -2.78
C MET A 296 7.11 5.75 -3.18
N ASP A 297 6.46 6.18 -4.28
CA ASP A 297 6.46 7.55 -4.77
C ASP A 297 5.06 8.00 -5.21
N THR A 298 4.97 9.03 -6.05
CA THR A 298 3.70 9.51 -6.60
C THR A 298 3.10 8.60 -7.66
N SER A 299 3.87 7.69 -8.24
CA SER A 299 3.48 6.77 -9.32
C SER A 299 3.45 5.31 -8.89
N HIS A 300 4.12 4.97 -7.77
CA HIS A 300 4.31 3.60 -7.31
C HIS A 300 3.79 3.40 -5.88
N ASN A 301 3.07 2.30 -5.68
CA ASN A 301 2.63 1.79 -4.38
C ASN A 301 2.96 0.30 -4.31
N PRO A 302 3.39 -0.25 -3.15
CA PRO A 302 3.82 -1.65 -3.04
C PRO A 302 2.74 -2.67 -3.45
N GLU A 303 1.48 -2.29 -3.35
CA GLU A 303 0.35 -3.02 -3.88
C GLU A 303 -0.49 -2.11 -4.79
N PHE A 304 -0.86 -2.61 -5.96
CA PHE A 304 -1.64 -1.88 -6.94
C PHE A 304 -2.54 -2.82 -7.73
N THR A 305 -3.47 -2.29 -8.51
CA THR A 305 -4.35 -3.09 -9.35
C THR A 305 -3.88 -3.05 -10.81
N SER A 306 -3.57 -4.22 -11.35
CA SER A 306 -3.33 -4.45 -12.77
C SER A 306 -4.51 -5.19 -13.41
N ILE A 307 -4.69 -4.97 -14.71
CA ILE A 307 -5.58 -5.77 -15.53
C ILE A 307 -4.73 -6.38 -16.62
N GLU A 308 -4.75 -7.69 -16.70
CA GLU A 308 -4.07 -8.45 -17.73
C GLU A 308 -5.08 -9.27 -18.53
N MET A 309 -4.90 -9.34 -19.83
CA MET A 309 -5.79 -10.04 -20.73
C MET A 309 -5.02 -10.74 -21.86
N TYR A 310 -5.51 -11.91 -22.24
CA TYR A 310 -4.91 -12.76 -23.26
C TYR A 310 -5.99 -13.23 -24.23
N GLN A 311 -5.66 -13.18 -25.52
CA GLN A 311 -6.54 -13.65 -26.58
C GLN A 311 -5.78 -14.52 -27.58
N ALA A 312 -6.25 -15.73 -27.77
CA ALA A 312 -5.76 -16.63 -28.79
C ALA A 312 -6.09 -16.12 -30.21
N TYR A 313 -5.26 -16.48 -31.17
CA TYR A 313 -5.41 -16.18 -32.61
C TYR A 313 -5.39 -14.69 -32.92
N THR A 314 -4.71 -13.89 -32.12
CA THR A 314 -4.40 -12.48 -32.37
C THR A 314 -2.92 -12.21 -32.12
N ASP A 315 -2.47 -11.02 -32.46
CA ASP A 315 -1.10 -10.53 -32.32
C ASP A 315 -1.06 -9.16 -31.58
N TYR A 316 0.12 -8.60 -31.46
CA TYR A 316 0.32 -7.30 -30.82
C TYR A 316 -0.39 -6.14 -31.53
N ILE A 317 -0.61 -6.23 -32.87
CA ILE A 317 -1.39 -5.23 -33.63
C ILE A 317 -2.87 -5.29 -33.22
N GLY A 318 -3.40 -6.50 -33.05
CA GLY A 318 -4.76 -6.69 -32.50
C GLY A 318 -4.91 -6.07 -31.12
N MET A 319 -3.89 -6.23 -30.24
CA MET A 319 -3.88 -5.62 -28.92
C MET A 319 -3.73 -4.10 -28.95
N MET A 320 -2.97 -3.51 -29.89
CA MET A 320 -2.92 -2.06 -30.11
C MET A 320 -4.31 -1.49 -30.42
N ASN A 321 -5.05 -2.14 -31.32
CA ASN A 321 -6.39 -1.70 -31.71
C ASN A 321 -7.38 -1.82 -30.53
N LEU A 322 -7.28 -2.90 -29.75
CA LEU A 322 -8.13 -3.14 -28.59
C LEU A 322 -7.93 -2.05 -27.54
N ILE A 323 -6.68 -1.75 -27.15
CA ILE A 323 -6.42 -0.78 -26.07
C ILE A 323 -6.79 0.65 -26.47
N GLU A 324 -6.53 1.04 -27.72
CA GLU A 324 -6.93 2.34 -28.25
C GLU A 324 -8.45 2.53 -28.19
N ASP A 325 -9.23 1.53 -28.63
CA ASP A 325 -10.69 1.58 -28.62
C ASP A 325 -11.26 1.51 -27.19
N MET A 326 -10.66 0.70 -26.30
CA MET A 326 -11.07 0.57 -24.91
C MET A 326 -10.89 1.90 -24.14
N TYR A 327 -9.74 2.54 -24.24
CA TYR A 327 -9.47 3.81 -23.57
C TYR A 327 -10.42 4.91 -24.05
N ARG A 328 -10.62 5.03 -25.35
CA ARG A 328 -11.60 5.95 -25.96
C ARG A 328 -13.01 5.70 -25.43
N THR A 329 -13.44 4.46 -25.41
CA THR A 329 -14.78 4.07 -24.96
C THR A 329 -14.99 4.40 -23.49
N ILE A 330 -14.02 4.09 -22.65
CA ILE A 330 -14.11 4.36 -21.19
C ILE A 330 -14.09 5.86 -20.92
N ALA A 331 -13.22 6.63 -21.58
CA ALA A 331 -13.19 8.09 -21.43
C ALA A 331 -14.56 8.72 -21.76
N ARG A 332 -15.19 8.33 -22.86
CA ARG A 332 -16.55 8.78 -23.21
C ARG A 332 -17.59 8.46 -22.16
N LYS A 333 -17.58 7.23 -21.65
CA LYS A 333 -18.58 6.78 -20.67
C LYS A 333 -18.41 7.41 -19.29
N VAL A 334 -17.17 7.66 -18.86
CA VAL A 334 -16.86 8.17 -17.51
C VAL A 334 -16.76 9.68 -17.49
N CYS A 335 -16.11 10.28 -18.47
CA CYS A 335 -15.87 11.74 -18.53
C CYS A 335 -16.87 12.47 -19.45
N GLY A 336 -17.68 11.75 -20.23
CA GLY A 336 -18.61 12.33 -21.22
C GLY A 336 -17.93 12.85 -22.49
N SER A 337 -16.61 12.66 -22.64
CA SER A 337 -15.80 13.13 -23.76
C SER A 337 -14.59 12.22 -23.95
N ASP A 338 -14.08 12.13 -25.18
CA ASP A 338 -12.79 11.51 -25.51
C ASP A 338 -11.62 12.47 -25.31
N VAL A 339 -11.89 13.77 -25.18
CA VAL A 339 -10.89 14.76 -24.83
C VAL A 339 -11.03 15.06 -23.34
N ILE A 340 -9.97 14.84 -22.58
CA ILE A 340 -9.90 15.06 -21.14
C ILE A 340 -8.82 16.07 -20.81
N THR A 341 -8.92 16.72 -19.66
CA THR A 341 -7.84 17.54 -19.11
C THR A 341 -7.14 16.76 -18.00
N TYR A 342 -5.83 16.61 -18.09
CA TYR A 342 -4.99 16.01 -17.07
C TYR A 342 -3.85 16.95 -16.69
N GLN A 343 -3.78 17.39 -15.44
CA GLN A 343 -2.80 18.32 -14.90
C GLN A 343 -2.64 19.60 -15.77
N GLY A 344 -3.80 20.11 -16.24
CA GLY A 344 -3.86 21.31 -17.07
C GLY A 344 -3.52 21.11 -18.55
N VAL A 345 -3.24 19.88 -18.98
CA VAL A 345 -2.94 19.54 -20.37
C VAL A 345 -4.14 18.79 -20.99
N GLU A 346 -4.53 19.19 -22.19
CA GLU A 346 -5.57 18.51 -22.97
C GLU A 346 -5.00 17.24 -23.58
N ILE A 347 -5.66 16.10 -23.31
CA ILE A 347 -5.32 14.77 -23.82
C ILE A 347 -6.49 14.29 -24.69
N ASP A 348 -6.24 14.04 -25.95
CA ASP A 348 -7.24 13.59 -26.94
C ASP A 348 -7.15 12.08 -27.16
N MET A 349 -8.05 11.32 -26.48
CA MET A 349 -8.21 9.87 -26.67
C MET A 349 -8.96 9.52 -27.96
N GLY A 350 -9.66 10.48 -28.57
CA GLY A 350 -10.48 10.28 -29.76
C GLY A 350 -9.68 10.23 -31.06
N ARG A 351 -8.47 10.81 -31.05
CA ARG A 351 -7.57 10.75 -32.21
C ARG A 351 -7.03 9.33 -32.44
N LEU A 352 -6.52 9.07 -33.63
CA LEU A 352 -5.67 7.89 -33.84
C LEU A 352 -4.38 8.08 -33.04
N TRP A 353 -4.00 7.08 -32.27
CA TRP A 353 -2.77 7.11 -31.49
C TRP A 353 -1.56 7.06 -32.43
N GLU A 354 -0.56 7.88 -32.16
CA GLU A 354 0.70 7.82 -32.90
C GLU A 354 1.38 6.48 -32.63
N ARG A 355 1.83 5.79 -33.67
CA ARG A 355 2.53 4.50 -33.58
C ARG A 355 3.91 4.66 -34.18
N LEU A 356 4.94 4.50 -33.35
CA LEU A 356 6.34 4.60 -33.74
C LEU A 356 7.08 3.35 -33.32
N THR A 357 7.95 2.81 -34.17
CA THR A 357 8.93 1.84 -33.71
C THR A 357 9.89 2.51 -32.72
N MET A 358 10.48 1.74 -31.81
CA MET A 358 11.48 2.28 -30.88
C MET A 358 12.63 2.98 -31.62
N VAL A 359 13.04 2.43 -32.76
CA VAL A 359 14.09 3.01 -33.62
C VAL A 359 13.64 4.39 -34.18
N GLU A 360 12.40 4.48 -34.70
CA GLU A 360 11.84 5.75 -35.21
C GLU A 360 11.68 6.79 -34.09
N ALA A 361 11.25 6.36 -32.92
CA ALA A 361 11.08 7.24 -31.77
C ALA A 361 12.43 7.82 -31.30
N VAL A 362 13.45 7.00 -31.13
CA VAL A 362 14.80 7.45 -30.77
C VAL A 362 15.38 8.35 -31.85
N LYS A 363 15.22 8.02 -33.11
CA LYS A 363 15.66 8.87 -34.22
C LYS A 363 14.95 10.22 -34.21
N LYS A 364 13.63 10.25 -33.97
CA LYS A 364 12.81 11.45 -33.95
C LYS A 364 13.19 12.41 -32.81
N TYR A 365 13.42 11.89 -31.60
CA TYR A 365 13.58 12.71 -30.39
C TYR A 365 15.01 12.87 -29.93
N ALA A 366 15.88 11.83 -30.10
CA ALA A 366 17.30 11.90 -29.74
C ALA A 366 18.21 12.26 -30.92
N GLY A 367 17.72 12.20 -32.16
CA GLY A 367 18.49 12.46 -33.37
C GLY A 367 19.57 11.41 -33.65
N VAL A 368 19.39 10.19 -33.14
CA VAL A 368 20.31 9.05 -33.27
C VAL A 368 19.60 7.93 -34.02
N ASP A 369 20.23 7.32 -35.03
CA ASP A 369 19.67 6.22 -35.80
C ASP A 369 20.37 4.89 -35.42
N TYR A 370 19.59 3.96 -34.89
CA TYR A 370 20.05 2.60 -34.55
C TYR A 370 20.73 1.89 -35.76
N ASN A 371 20.24 2.18 -36.97
CA ASN A 371 20.77 1.55 -38.18
C ASN A 371 22.16 2.01 -38.59
N ASP A 372 22.64 3.14 -38.03
CA ASP A 372 24.00 3.63 -38.24
C ASP A 372 25.04 2.86 -37.39
N TRP A 373 24.59 2.08 -36.41
CA TRP A 373 25.49 1.30 -35.56
C TRP A 373 25.77 -0.08 -36.19
N ALA A 374 26.98 -0.31 -36.66
CA ALA A 374 27.36 -1.62 -37.18
C ALA A 374 27.66 -2.64 -36.08
N THR A 375 28.16 -2.19 -34.92
CA THR A 375 28.55 -3.05 -33.79
C THR A 375 28.06 -2.48 -32.44
N ASP A 376 28.05 -3.34 -31.40
CA ASP A 376 27.72 -2.95 -30.03
C ASP A 376 28.70 -1.88 -29.50
N GLU A 377 29.98 -1.94 -29.85
CA GLU A 377 31.00 -0.96 -29.45
C GLU A 377 30.70 0.41 -30.03
N GLN A 378 30.20 0.49 -31.28
CA GLN A 378 29.82 1.76 -31.88
C GLN A 378 28.60 2.36 -31.17
N ALA A 379 27.61 1.51 -30.84
CA ALA A 379 26.45 1.96 -30.10
C ALA A 379 26.85 2.54 -28.71
N ARG A 380 27.69 1.83 -27.96
CA ARG A 380 28.23 2.29 -26.67
C ARG A 380 29.05 3.59 -26.81
N ALA A 381 29.82 3.73 -27.87
CA ALA A 381 30.58 4.96 -28.12
C ALA A 381 29.65 6.16 -28.35
N VAL A 382 28.56 5.98 -29.10
CA VAL A 382 27.54 7.04 -29.31
C VAL A 382 26.81 7.37 -27.99
N ALA A 383 26.45 6.35 -27.17
CA ALA A 383 25.84 6.59 -25.86
C ALA A 383 26.77 7.44 -24.98
N LYS A 384 28.04 7.09 -24.90
CA LYS A 384 29.05 7.86 -24.14
C LYS A 384 29.21 9.28 -24.67
N GLU A 385 29.24 9.49 -25.99
CA GLU A 385 29.32 10.82 -26.61
C GLU A 385 28.11 11.69 -26.24
N LYS A 386 26.93 11.10 -26.19
CA LYS A 386 25.68 11.78 -25.85
C LYS A 386 25.41 11.87 -24.34
N GLY A 387 26.27 11.30 -23.50
CA GLY A 387 26.12 11.30 -22.05
C GLY A 387 24.99 10.40 -21.54
N VAL A 388 24.65 9.35 -22.29
CA VAL A 388 23.66 8.34 -21.90
C VAL A 388 24.37 7.20 -21.14
N GLU A 389 23.93 6.94 -19.90
CA GLU A 389 24.39 5.80 -19.11
C GLU A 389 23.66 4.54 -19.55
N VAL A 390 24.37 3.42 -19.59
CA VAL A 390 23.83 2.10 -19.94
C VAL A 390 24.23 1.13 -18.84
N ASP A 391 23.26 0.51 -18.19
CA ASP A 391 23.45 -0.28 -16.98
C ASP A 391 24.40 -1.47 -17.17
N GLU A 392 24.38 -2.12 -18.34
CA GLU A 392 25.23 -3.27 -18.66
C GLU A 392 26.68 -2.91 -18.97
N GLY A 393 27.03 -1.63 -19.01
CA GLY A 393 28.38 -1.14 -19.26
C GLY A 393 29.00 -1.74 -20.51
N ASP A 394 30.17 -2.39 -20.38
CA ASP A 394 30.89 -3.00 -21.51
C ASP A 394 30.20 -4.25 -22.12
N ALA A 395 29.22 -4.83 -21.42
CA ALA A 395 28.43 -5.95 -21.92
C ALA A 395 27.18 -5.51 -22.69
N ALA A 396 26.86 -4.19 -22.73
CA ALA A 396 25.69 -3.65 -23.38
C ALA A 396 25.70 -3.92 -24.89
N THR A 397 24.57 -4.47 -25.38
CA THR A 397 24.32 -4.63 -26.81
C THR A 397 23.70 -3.35 -27.41
N LYS A 398 23.57 -3.32 -28.73
CA LYS A 398 22.83 -2.26 -29.44
C LYS A 398 21.40 -2.10 -28.90
N GLY A 399 20.77 -3.21 -28.51
CA GLY A 399 19.42 -3.21 -27.93
C GLY A 399 19.36 -2.47 -26.60
N HIS A 400 20.29 -2.76 -25.66
CA HIS A 400 20.38 -2.05 -24.39
C HIS A 400 20.64 -0.54 -24.59
N VAL A 401 21.55 -0.20 -25.52
CA VAL A 401 21.81 1.21 -25.85
C VAL A 401 20.57 1.91 -26.42
N LEU A 402 19.80 1.25 -27.29
CA LEU A 402 18.57 1.82 -27.83
C LEU A 402 17.54 2.11 -26.75
N ILE A 403 17.39 1.20 -25.78
CA ILE A 403 16.50 1.39 -24.61
C ILE A 403 16.97 2.59 -23.79
N ALA A 404 18.26 2.66 -23.45
CA ALA A 404 18.81 3.78 -22.68
C ALA A 404 18.60 5.13 -23.38
N PHE A 405 18.70 5.20 -24.70
CA PHE A 405 18.33 6.41 -25.46
C PHE A 405 16.84 6.73 -25.40
N PHE A 406 15.98 5.72 -25.43
CA PHE A 406 14.55 5.90 -25.31
C PHE A 406 14.21 6.50 -23.94
N ASP A 407 14.71 5.93 -22.87
CA ASP A 407 14.45 6.39 -21.51
C ASP A 407 14.96 7.83 -21.31
N ALA A 408 16.16 8.16 -21.84
CA ALA A 408 16.77 9.46 -21.65
C ALA A 408 16.13 10.60 -22.47
N PHE A 409 15.58 10.33 -23.65
CA PHE A 409 15.18 11.39 -24.58
C PHE A 409 13.76 11.32 -25.11
N VAL A 410 13.09 10.17 -25.02
CA VAL A 410 11.81 9.94 -25.70
C VAL A 410 10.64 9.97 -24.73
N GLU A 411 10.69 9.21 -23.63
CA GLU A 411 9.55 8.98 -22.74
C GLU A 411 8.90 10.29 -22.28
N GLU A 412 9.71 11.27 -21.81
CA GLU A 412 9.22 12.56 -21.34
C GLU A 412 8.54 13.43 -22.42
N LYS A 413 8.68 13.07 -23.70
CA LYS A 413 8.07 13.81 -24.83
C LYS A 413 6.72 13.24 -25.25
N LEU A 414 6.35 12.06 -24.75
CA LEU A 414 5.13 11.34 -25.15
C LEU A 414 3.91 11.83 -24.37
N ILE A 415 3.43 13.02 -24.68
CA ILE A 415 2.32 13.68 -23.96
C ILE A 415 0.97 13.14 -24.43
N GLN A 416 0.74 13.10 -25.75
CA GLN A 416 -0.48 12.54 -26.33
C GLN A 416 -0.40 11.03 -26.42
N PRO A 417 -1.54 10.30 -26.46
CA PRO A 417 -1.54 8.85 -26.57
C PRO A 417 -0.66 8.38 -27.72
N THR A 418 0.39 7.62 -27.40
CA THR A 418 1.42 7.16 -28.33
C THR A 418 1.78 5.72 -28.02
N ILE A 419 1.86 4.89 -29.05
CA ILE A 419 2.32 3.50 -28.98
C ILE A 419 3.75 3.45 -29.50
N ILE A 420 4.66 2.89 -28.69
CA ILE A 420 6.03 2.58 -29.08
C ILE A 420 6.11 1.06 -29.22
N TYR A 421 6.57 0.57 -30.38
CA TYR A 421 6.59 -0.86 -30.67
C TYR A 421 7.91 -1.32 -31.29
N ASP A 422 8.07 -2.64 -31.45
CA ASP A 422 9.32 -3.29 -31.86
C ASP A 422 10.45 -3.04 -30.84
N TYR A 423 10.25 -3.55 -29.62
CA TYR A 423 11.24 -3.50 -28.56
C TYR A 423 12.38 -4.49 -28.81
N PRO A 424 13.63 -4.18 -28.41
CA PRO A 424 14.75 -5.11 -28.46
C PRO A 424 14.47 -6.41 -27.69
N VAL A 425 15.04 -7.50 -28.17
CA VAL A 425 14.85 -8.83 -27.56
C VAL A 425 15.45 -8.92 -26.17
N GLU A 426 16.44 -8.11 -25.85
CA GLU A 426 17.17 -8.09 -24.60
C GLU A 426 16.29 -7.82 -23.39
N ASN A 427 15.31 -6.92 -23.51
CA ASN A 427 14.38 -6.57 -22.43
C ASN A 427 12.98 -7.19 -22.59
N SER A 428 12.82 -8.19 -23.48
CA SER A 428 11.51 -8.74 -23.84
C SER A 428 11.48 -10.28 -23.72
N PRO A 429 11.63 -10.83 -22.51
CA PRO A 429 11.86 -12.28 -22.33
C PRO A 429 10.66 -13.17 -22.66
N LEU A 430 9.44 -12.62 -22.66
CA LEU A 430 8.19 -13.36 -22.86
C LEU A 430 7.51 -13.04 -24.22
N ALA A 431 8.09 -12.09 -24.97
CA ALA A 431 7.55 -11.65 -26.27
C ALA A 431 8.16 -12.44 -27.44
N LYS A 432 7.34 -12.69 -28.46
CA LYS A 432 7.77 -13.36 -29.68
C LYS A 432 8.72 -12.47 -30.46
N ARG A 433 9.79 -13.07 -31.02
CA ARG A 433 10.71 -12.36 -31.92
C ARG A 433 9.97 -11.97 -33.20
N LYS A 434 10.30 -10.81 -33.72
CA LYS A 434 9.79 -10.35 -35.02
C LYS A 434 10.41 -11.21 -36.14
N PRO A 435 9.59 -11.87 -36.98
CA PRO A 435 10.13 -12.79 -37.99
C PRO A 435 11.02 -12.11 -39.04
N THR A 436 10.77 -10.83 -39.33
CA THR A 436 11.52 -10.04 -40.31
C THR A 436 12.80 -9.45 -39.79
N ASP A 437 12.94 -9.30 -38.46
CA ASP A 437 14.13 -8.81 -37.77
C ASP A 437 14.21 -9.38 -36.36
N PRO A 438 14.89 -10.50 -36.14
CA PRO A 438 14.97 -11.20 -34.85
C PRO A 438 15.68 -10.46 -33.71
N ALA A 439 16.31 -9.32 -34.00
CA ALA A 439 16.85 -8.43 -32.95
C ALA A 439 15.74 -7.72 -32.17
N PHE A 440 14.55 -7.64 -32.74
CA PHE A 440 13.37 -7.04 -32.15
C PHE A 440 12.30 -8.08 -31.86
N THR A 441 11.35 -7.67 -31.00
CA THR A 441 10.17 -8.47 -30.62
C THR A 441 8.88 -7.78 -31.06
N GLU A 442 7.83 -8.56 -31.26
CA GLU A 442 6.47 -8.08 -31.45
C GLU A 442 5.88 -7.62 -30.12
N ARG A 443 6.44 -6.55 -29.55
CA ARG A 443 6.07 -5.92 -28.28
C ARG A 443 5.83 -4.46 -28.47
N PHE A 444 4.88 -3.91 -27.70
CA PHE A 444 4.68 -2.47 -27.58
C PHE A 444 4.39 -2.07 -26.14
N GLU A 445 4.72 -0.84 -25.84
CA GLU A 445 4.22 -0.11 -24.69
C GLU A 445 3.49 1.13 -25.20
N TYR A 446 2.53 1.62 -24.42
CA TYR A 446 1.84 2.84 -24.77
C TYR A 446 1.92 3.87 -23.66
N PHE A 447 2.07 5.11 -24.07
CA PHE A 447 2.39 6.23 -23.21
C PHE A 447 1.32 7.31 -23.34
N ILE A 448 0.97 7.91 -22.20
CA ILE A 448 0.09 9.08 -22.11
C ILE A 448 0.64 9.98 -21.01
N TYR A 449 0.84 11.25 -21.32
CA TYR A 449 1.37 12.24 -20.39
C TYR A 449 2.74 11.84 -19.81
N ALA A 450 3.67 11.48 -20.68
CA ALA A 450 5.02 11.04 -20.33
C ALA A 450 5.05 9.91 -19.28
N ARG A 451 4.10 8.98 -19.39
CA ARG A 451 3.98 7.86 -18.47
C ARG A 451 3.59 6.60 -19.23
N GLU A 452 4.30 5.52 -18.99
CA GLU A 452 3.88 4.20 -19.43
C GLU A 452 2.53 3.85 -18.80
N MET A 453 1.56 3.48 -19.60
CA MET A 453 0.23 3.09 -19.17
C MET A 453 0.03 1.58 -19.19
N GLY A 454 0.73 0.87 -20.04
CA GLY A 454 0.69 -0.58 -20.15
C GLY A 454 1.61 -1.13 -21.22
N ASN A 455 1.72 -2.45 -21.24
CA ASN A 455 2.63 -3.25 -22.03
C ASN A 455 1.88 -4.43 -22.68
N ALA A 456 2.24 -4.77 -23.90
CA ALA A 456 1.61 -5.86 -24.63
C ALA A 456 2.53 -6.45 -25.69
N PHE A 457 2.28 -7.70 -26.06
CA PHE A 457 3.07 -8.36 -27.09
C PHE A 457 2.33 -9.55 -27.73
N SER A 458 2.86 -10.01 -28.87
CA SER A 458 2.59 -11.36 -29.34
C SER A 458 3.36 -12.33 -28.45
N GLU A 459 2.64 -13.26 -27.83
CA GLU A 459 3.18 -14.16 -26.82
C GLU A 459 4.19 -15.14 -27.41
N LEU A 460 5.33 -15.30 -26.74
CA LEU A 460 6.27 -16.37 -27.08
C LEU A 460 5.63 -17.71 -26.74
N ASN A 461 5.40 -18.52 -27.77
CA ASN A 461 4.77 -19.84 -27.66
C ASN A 461 5.70 -20.99 -28.11
N ASP A 462 6.98 -20.67 -28.35
CA ASP A 462 8.03 -21.68 -28.61
C ASP A 462 8.65 -22.09 -27.26
N PRO A 463 8.44 -23.35 -26.80
CA PRO A 463 8.96 -23.81 -25.52
C PRO A 463 10.50 -23.87 -25.47
N ILE A 464 11.15 -24.02 -26.63
CA ILE A 464 12.61 -24.11 -26.69
C ILE A 464 13.23 -22.72 -26.49
N ASP A 465 12.77 -21.71 -27.26
CA ASP A 465 13.23 -20.32 -27.08
C ASP A 465 12.86 -19.80 -25.68
N GLN A 466 11.69 -20.16 -25.13
CA GLN A 466 11.27 -19.75 -23.79
C GLN A 466 12.17 -20.32 -22.71
N ARG A 467 12.53 -21.60 -22.80
CA ARG A 467 13.47 -22.25 -21.85
C ARG A 467 14.83 -21.57 -21.88
N GLU A 468 15.39 -21.33 -23.05
CA GLU A 468 16.69 -20.66 -23.20
C GLU A 468 16.70 -19.25 -22.59
N ARG A 469 15.59 -18.51 -22.72
CA ARG A 469 15.47 -17.17 -22.12
C ARG A 469 15.37 -17.24 -20.61
N PHE A 470 14.59 -18.18 -20.06
CA PHE A 470 14.50 -18.37 -18.62
C PHE A 470 15.85 -18.80 -18.01
N GLU A 471 16.57 -19.70 -18.65
CA GLU A 471 17.90 -20.11 -18.18
C GLU A 471 18.89 -18.94 -18.15
N ARG A 472 18.85 -18.05 -19.16
CA ARG A 472 19.63 -16.81 -19.16
C ARG A 472 19.23 -15.86 -18.03
N GLN A 473 17.94 -15.67 -17.78
CA GLN A 473 17.47 -14.84 -16.68
C GLN A 473 17.88 -15.41 -15.31
N VAL A 474 17.74 -16.72 -15.12
CA VAL A 474 18.18 -17.40 -13.90
C VAL A 474 19.69 -17.24 -13.69
N ALA A 475 20.48 -17.39 -14.74
CA ALA A 475 21.92 -17.17 -14.67
C ALA A 475 22.28 -15.74 -14.27
N ALA A 476 21.59 -14.74 -14.84
CA ALA A 476 21.79 -13.34 -14.50
C ALA A 476 21.40 -13.05 -13.03
N LYS A 477 20.24 -13.53 -12.56
CA LYS A 477 19.78 -13.38 -11.17
C LYS A 477 20.76 -14.04 -10.18
N ARG A 478 21.28 -15.21 -10.51
CA ARG A 478 22.29 -15.90 -9.67
C ARG A 478 23.62 -15.16 -9.62
N ALA A 479 24.04 -14.55 -10.72
CA ALA A 479 25.23 -13.70 -10.76
C ALA A 479 25.08 -12.44 -9.89
N GLN A 480 23.85 -11.98 -9.68
CA GLN A 480 23.50 -10.88 -8.77
C GLN A 480 23.25 -11.33 -7.31
N GLY A 481 23.51 -12.61 -6.98
CA GLY A 481 23.41 -13.15 -5.62
C GLY A 481 22.08 -13.83 -5.27
N ASN A 482 21.11 -13.89 -6.19
CA ASN A 482 19.86 -14.63 -5.95
C ASN A 482 20.03 -16.11 -6.29
N ASN A 483 20.52 -16.90 -5.32
CA ASN A 483 20.78 -18.32 -5.49
C ASN A 483 19.49 -19.18 -5.58
N ASN A 484 18.32 -18.63 -5.21
CA ASN A 484 17.05 -19.35 -5.23
C ASN A 484 16.32 -19.25 -6.57
N ALA A 485 16.82 -18.44 -7.50
CA ALA A 485 16.22 -18.31 -8.82
C ALA A 485 16.24 -19.66 -9.57
N THR A 486 15.06 -20.08 -10.05
CA THR A 486 14.84 -21.33 -10.79
C THR A 486 13.97 -21.08 -12.00
N VAL A 487 14.06 -21.97 -13.00
CA VAL A 487 13.14 -21.96 -14.15
C VAL A 487 11.75 -22.46 -13.70
N ASP A 488 10.69 -21.84 -14.21
CA ASP A 488 9.33 -22.39 -14.07
C ASP A 488 9.14 -23.55 -15.07
N GLU A 489 9.52 -24.75 -14.62
CA GLU A 489 9.42 -25.97 -15.42
C GLU A 489 7.96 -26.32 -15.77
N ASP A 490 7.01 -26.00 -14.91
CA ASP A 490 5.60 -26.24 -15.15
C ASP A 490 5.06 -25.36 -16.29
N PHE A 491 5.50 -24.09 -16.34
CA PHE A 491 5.14 -23.21 -17.45
C PHE A 491 5.76 -23.67 -18.78
N VAL A 492 7.04 -24.07 -18.78
CA VAL A 492 7.67 -24.62 -20.00
C VAL A 492 6.95 -25.88 -20.45
N THR A 493 6.62 -26.78 -19.52
CA THR A 493 5.82 -27.99 -19.82
C THR A 493 4.46 -27.63 -20.38
N ALA A 494 3.78 -26.59 -19.88
CA ALA A 494 2.52 -26.14 -20.44
C ALA A 494 2.69 -25.71 -21.92
N LEU A 495 3.76 -24.96 -22.25
CA LEU A 495 4.04 -24.59 -23.64
C LEU A 495 4.34 -25.81 -24.54
N GLU A 496 4.95 -26.87 -24.00
CA GLU A 496 5.21 -28.13 -24.73
C GLU A 496 3.91 -28.86 -25.12
N TYR A 497 2.80 -28.66 -24.37
CA TYR A 497 1.47 -29.12 -24.82
C TYR A 497 0.89 -28.29 -25.97
N GLY A 498 1.46 -27.14 -26.25
CA GLY A 498 1.09 -26.25 -27.35
C GLY A 498 0.22 -25.08 -26.93
N MET A 499 0.74 -23.87 -27.05
CA MET A 499 -0.01 -22.64 -26.92
C MET A 499 -0.31 -22.07 -28.33
N PRO A 500 -1.57 -21.72 -28.66
CA PRO A 500 -1.88 -21.10 -29.92
C PRO A 500 -1.19 -19.72 -30.04
N PRO A 501 -1.04 -19.15 -31.26
CA PRO A 501 -0.67 -17.75 -31.41
C PRO A 501 -1.59 -16.87 -30.55
N THR A 502 -1.02 -16.05 -29.70
CA THR A 502 -1.74 -15.32 -28.66
C THR A 502 -1.21 -13.91 -28.57
N GLY A 503 -2.11 -12.92 -28.43
CA GLY A 503 -1.75 -11.58 -28.00
C GLY A 503 -2.11 -11.38 -26.55
N GLY A 504 -1.18 -10.83 -25.77
CA GLY A 504 -1.37 -10.46 -24.37
C GLY A 504 -1.20 -8.96 -24.15
N LEU A 505 -1.88 -8.43 -23.16
CA LEU A 505 -1.83 -7.02 -22.78
C LEU A 505 -2.08 -6.86 -21.29
N GLY A 506 -1.20 -6.08 -20.64
CA GLY A 506 -1.32 -5.68 -19.24
C GLY A 506 -1.31 -4.17 -19.08
N PHE A 507 -2.15 -3.64 -18.18
CA PHE A 507 -2.14 -2.23 -17.84
C PHE A 507 -2.49 -1.95 -16.37
N GLY A 508 -1.94 -0.86 -15.84
CA GLY A 508 -2.24 -0.41 -14.48
C GLY A 508 -3.60 0.28 -14.41
N LEU A 509 -4.59 -0.34 -13.74
CA LEU A 509 -5.88 0.29 -13.50
C LEU A 509 -5.73 1.61 -12.73
N ASP A 510 -4.85 1.65 -11.75
CA ASP A 510 -4.63 2.86 -10.94
C ASP A 510 -4.15 4.03 -11.81
N ARG A 511 -3.25 3.80 -12.78
CA ARG A 511 -2.80 4.82 -13.75
C ARG A 511 -3.94 5.32 -14.64
N LEU A 512 -4.80 4.41 -15.13
CA LEU A 512 -5.99 4.81 -15.90
C LEU A 512 -6.94 5.66 -15.04
N VAL A 513 -7.16 5.29 -13.78
CA VAL A 513 -8.00 6.08 -12.85
C VAL A 513 -7.37 7.46 -12.60
N MET A 514 -6.06 7.54 -12.35
CA MET A 514 -5.36 8.82 -12.19
C MET A 514 -5.61 9.74 -13.38
N LEU A 515 -5.47 9.21 -14.59
CA LEU A 515 -5.67 9.95 -15.84
C LEU A 515 -7.10 10.49 -15.98
N LEU A 516 -8.12 9.64 -15.76
CA LEU A 516 -9.54 9.99 -15.96
C LEU A 516 -10.15 10.77 -14.79
N THR A 517 -9.44 10.92 -13.68
CA THR A 517 -9.90 11.70 -12.51
C THR A 517 -9.03 12.92 -12.21
N ASP A 518 -8.09 13.25 -13.10
CA ASP A 518 -7.12 14.34 -12.94
C ASP A 518 -6.35 14.25 -11.59
N SER A 519 -5.97 13.04 -11.21
CA SER A 519 -5.25 12.77 -9.95
C SER A 519 -3.75 12.70 -10.20
N ALA A 520 -2.96 13.55 -9.55
CA ALA A 520 -1.51 13.64 -9.76
C ALA A 520 -0.73 12.47 -9.15
N SER A 521 -1.26 11.86 -8.08
CA SER A 521 -0.60 10.79 -7.34
C SER A 521 -1.45 9.53 -7.27
N ILE A 522 -0.80 8.36 -7.33
CA ILE A 522 -1.45 7.07 -7.12
C ILE A 522 -2.17 6.98 -5.75
N ARG A 523 -1.66 7.69 -4.73
CA ARG A 523 -2.28 7.77 -3.40
C ARG A 523 -3.64 8.48 -3.41
N ASP A 524 -3.88 9.35 -4.38
CA ASP A 524 -5.18 10.03 -4.53
C ASP A 524 -6.28 9.06 -4.98
N VAL A 525 -5.91 8.03 -5.73
CA VAL A 525 -6.84 7.03 -6.29
C VAL A 525 -6.90 5.72 -5.51
N LEU A 526 -6.11 5.58 -4.44
CA LEU A 526 -6.17 4.48 -3.48
C LEU A 526 -6.90 4.93 -2.21
N LEU A 527 -7.88 4.14 -1.75
CA LEU A 527 -8.61 4.46 -0.51
C LEU A 527 -7.68 4.51 0.69
N PHE A 528 -6.84 3.50 0.84
CA PHE A 528 -5.86 3.37 1.92
C PHE A 528 -4.50 3.03 1.32
N PRO A 529 -3.74 4.05 0.85
CA PRO A 529 -2.40 3.83 0.33
C PRO A 529 -1.45 3.42 1.45
N THR A 530 -0.40 2.67 1.10
CA THR A 530 0.68 2.36 2.04
C THR A 530 1.42 3.65 2.40
N MET A 531 1.60 3.90 3.70
CA MET A 531 2.23 5.10 4.22
C MET A 531 3.45 4.74 5.07
N LYS A 532 4.48 5.58 5.06
CA LYS A 532 5.62 5.42 5.98
C LYS A 532 5.11 5.53 7.43
N PRO A 533 5.56 4.66 8.36
CA PRO A 533 5.22 4.79 9.78
C PRO A 533 5.61 6.18 10.32
N LEU A 534 4.76 6.75 11.16
CA LEU A 534 5.11 7.96 11.92
C LEU A 534 6.16 7.62 12.99
N ASP A 535 6.95 8.59 13.40
CA ASP A 535 7.93 8.37 14.49
C ASP A 535 7.27 8.03 15.83
N SER A 536 6.03 8.49 16.05
CA SER A 536 5.16 8.03 17.14
C SER A 536 4.82 6.54 17.05
N ASP A 537 4.57 6.04 15.85
CA ASP A 537 4.18 4.64 15.63
C ASP A 537 5.37 3.70 15.84
N LYS A 538 6.59 4.17 15.56
CA LYS A 538 7.83 3.44 15.83
C LYS A 538 8.08 3.26 17.33
N LYS A 539 7.63 4.20 18.19
CA LYS A 539 7.68 4.05 19.64
C LYS A 539 6.63 3.05 20.14
N VAL A 540 5.41 3.11 19.62
CA VAL A 540 4.32 2.19 19.99
C VAL A 540 4.62 0.77 19.51
N SER A 541 5.21 0.58 18.33
CA SER A 541 5.63 -0.74 17.88
C SER A 541 6.76 -1.35 18.70
N LYS A 542 7.58 -0.52 19.36
CA LYS A 542 8.54 -0.99 20.35
C LYS A 542 7.93 -1.31 21.72
N GLU A 543 6.81 -0.68 22.09
CA GLU A 543 6.10 -0.93 23.36
C GLU A 543 5.03 -2.04 23.25
N VAL A 544 4.45 -2.29 22.07
CA VAL A 544 3.46 -3.35 21.84
C VAL A 544 4.12 -4.70 21.54
N SER A 545 5.45 -4.75 21.38
CA SER A 545 6.21 -6.00 21.25
C SER A 545 6.63 -6.62 22.58
N ALA A 546 5.88 -6.41 23.70
CA ALA A 546 5.95 -7.24 24.87
C ALA A 546 4.88 -8.35 24.77
N PRO A 547 5.21 -9.61 25.03
CA PRO A 547 4.63 -10.73 24.31
C PRO A 547 3.38 -11.29 24.93
N ALA A 548 2.34 -11.53 24.11
CA ALA A 548 1.43 -12.65 24.27
C ALA A 548 1.88 -13.75 23.29
N GLU A 549 2.12 -14.92 23.83
CA GLU A 549 2.62 -16.12 23.18
C GLU A 549 2.09 -16.39 21.77
N ALA A 550 2.96 -16.34 20.78
CA ALA A 550 3.07 -17.26 19.64
C ALA A 550 4.28 -16.86 18.81
N ALA A 551 5.26 -17.71 18.77
CA ALA A 551 6.51 -17.54 18.04
C ALA A 551 6.27 -17.27 16.55
N GLN A 552 6.88 -16.22 16.02
CA GLN A 552 7.25 -16.14 14.61
C GLN A 552 8.49 -15.27 14.48
N THR A 553 9.53 -15.86 13.95
CA THR A 553 10.77 -15.21 13.53
C THR A 553 10.44 -14.15 12.48
N ALA A 554 10.57 -12.87 12.86
CA ALA A 554 10.62 -11.78 11.90
C ALA A 554 11.98 -11.81 11.17
N PRO A 555 12.03 -11.48 9.88
CA PRO A 555 13.31 -11.30 9.20
C PRO A 555 14.05 -10.14 9.87
N VAL A 556 15.30 -10.41 10.21
CA VAL A 556 16.24 -9.45 10.76
C VAL A 556 16.36 -8.30 9.76
N VAL A 557 15.84 -7.14 10.11
CA VAL A 557 16.30 -5.89 9.50
C VAL A 557 17.73 -5.75 9.95
N GLU A 558 18.69 -5.98 9.07
CA GLU A 558 20.07 -5.61 9.33
C GLU A 558 20.10 -4.09 9.58
N GLU A 559 20.05 -3.69 10.87
CA GLU A 559 20.66 -2.42 11.24
C GLU A 559 22.09 -2.51 10.71
N LYS A 560 22.44 -1.62 9.78
CA LYS A 560 23.86 -1.47 9.41
C LYS A 560 24.58 -0.98 10.64
N ILE A 561 25.05 -1.95 11.46
CA ILE A 561 25.89 -1.67 12.59
C ILE A 561 27.22 -1.18 12.01
N ASP A 562 27.60 0.03 12.38
CA ASP A 562 28.89 0.60 11.96
C ASP A 562 30.01 -0.02 12.81
N PHE A 563 30.76 -0.93 12.25
CA PHE A 563 31.91 -1.55 12.89
C PHE A 563 33.24 -0.81 12.64
N SER A 564 33.21 0.42 12.10
CA SER A 564 34.44 1.17 11.74
C SER A 564 35.35 1.43 12.94
N ASN A 565 34.81 1.45 14.17
CA ASN A 565 35.54 1.68 15.43
C ASN A 565 35.72 0.41 16.27
N VAL A 566 35.40 -0.76 15.71
CA VAL A 566 35.49 -2.04 16.43
C VAL A 566 36.83 -2.70 16.14
N GLN A 567 37.53 -3.14 17.20
CA GLN A 567 38.74 -3.93 17.13
C GLN A 567 38.46 -5.34 17.66
N ILE A 568 38.82 -6.35 16.89
CA ILE A 568 38.74 -7.75 17.29
C ILE A 568 40.14 -8.29 17.51
N GLU A 569 40.28 -9.29 18.41
CA GLU A 569 41.54 -9.99 18.58
C GLU A 569 41.98 -10.70 17.30
N PRO A 570 43.28 -10.73 16.96
CA PRO A 570 43.81 -11.46 15.83
C PRO A 570 43.47 -12.96 15.90
N LEU A 571 43.26 -13.59 14.76
CA LEU A 571 43.13 -15.05 14.70
C LEU A 571 44.44 -15.73 15.13
N PHE A 572 44.31 -16.86 15.82
CA PHE A 572 45.48 -17.71 16.10
C PHE A 572 46.05 -18.28 14.81
N GLU A 573 47.38 -18.25 14.70
CA GLU A 573 48.09 -18.85 13.54
C GLU A 573 48.24 -20.37 13.70
N ASP A 574 48.32 -20.88 14.94
CA ASP A 574 48.44 -22.30 15.23
C ASP A 574 47.12 -23.03 15.03
N GLN A 575 47.17 -24.11 14.23
CA GLN A 575 46.02 -24.96 13.94
C GLN A 575 45.78 -25.98 15.05
N VAL A 576 44.53 -26.16 15.47
CA VAL A 576 44.06 -27.24 16.34
C VAL A 576 43.61 -28.40 15.48
N ASP A 577 44.16 -29.60 15.68
CA ASP A 577 43.70 -30.81 14.99
C ASP A 577 42.27 -31.21 15.45
N PHE A 578 41.57 -31.90 14.54
CA PHE A 578 40.17 -32.29 14.78
C PHE A 578 40.01 -33.21 16.01
N ASP A 579 40.98 -34.09 16.26
CA ASP A 579 40.93 -35.04 17.39
C ASP A 579 41.05 -34.31 18.74
N THR A 580 41.79 -33.23 18.78
CA THR A 580 41.90 -32.36 19.96
C THR A 580 40.63 -31.53 20.16
N PHE A 581 40.12 -30.92 19.07
CA PHE A 581 38.85 -30.12 19.13
C PHE A 581 37.65 -31.01 19.50
N SER A 582 37.54 -32.21 18.95
CA SER A 582 36.42 -33.12 19.17
C SER A 582 36.27 -33.64 20.62
N LYS A 583 37.30 -33.46 21.43
CA LYS A 583 37.26 -33.74 22.87
C LYS A 583 36.51 -32.69 23.69
N SER A 584 36.24 -31.55 23.09
CA SER A 584 35.47 -30.48 23.74
C SER A 584 33.97 -30.76 23.62
N ASP A 585 33.23 -30.71 24.76
CA ASP A 585 31.79 -30.97 24.78
C ASP A 585 31.04 -29.66 24.96
N PHE A 586 30.63 -29.02 23.88
CA PHE A 586 29.80 -27.83 23.85
C PHE A 586 28.32 -28.21 23.91
N ARG A 587 27.60 -27.61 24.87
CA ARG A 587 26.17 -27.86 25.09
C ARG A 587 25.38 -26.57 25.17
N ALA A 588 24.11 -26.64 24.74
CA ALA A 588 23.11 -25.67 25.12
C ALA A 588 22.73 -25.90 26.58
N VAL A 589 22.81 -24.86 27.41
CA VAL A 589 22.50 -24.93 28.85
C VAL A 589 21.50 -23.85 29.23
N LYS A 590 20.44 -24.22 29.99
CA LYS A 590 19.41 -23.29 30.41
C LYS A 590 19.71 -22.73 31.79
N VAL A 591 19.67 -21.42 31.93
CA VAL A 591 19.90 -20.73 33.19
C VAL A 591 18.67 -20.87 34.09
N LYS A 592 18.79 -21.66 35.21
CA LYS A 592 17.75 -21.81 36.22
C LYS A 592 17.81 -20.72 37.25
N GLU A 593 19.03 -20.43 37.73
CA GLU A 593 19.29 -19.36 38.71
C GLU A 593 20.57 -18.64 38.34
N CYS A 594 20.62 -17.35 38.61
CA CYS A 594 21.83 -16.51 38.51
C CYS A 594 21.89 -15.59 39.72
N GLU A 595 23.04 -15.52 40.36
CA GLU A 595 23.26 -14.63 41.52
C GLU A 595 24.67 -14.04 41.54
N ALA A 596 24.82 -12.83 42.06
CA ALA A 596 26.12 -12.19 42.25
C ALA A 596 26.92 -12.89 43.37
N VAL A 597 28.17 -13.19 43.10
CA VAL A 597 29.05 -13.85 44.10
C VAL A 597 29.45 -12.88 45.20
N LYS A 598 29.09 -13.16 46.45
CA LYS A 598 29.46 -12.33 47.62
C LYS A 598 30.98 -12.14 47.67
N LYS A 599 31.43 -10.91 47.79
CA LYS A 599 32.84 -10.48 47.79
C LYS A 599 33.54 -10.41 46.43
N SER A 600 32.83 -10.61 45.34
CA SER A 600 33.34 -10.34 43.98
C SER A 600 32.45 -9.30 43.29
N LYS A 601 33.06 -8.31 42.61
CA LYS A 601 32.32 -7.35 41.81
C LYS A 601 32.15 -7.84 40.36
N LYS A 602 32.86 -8.92 39.98
CA LYS A 602 32.94 -9.38 38.59
C LYS A 602 32.24 -10.71 38.34
N LEU A 603 32.01 -11.52 39.39
CA LEU A 603 31.55 -12.89 39.23
C LEU A 603 30.04 -13.03 39.45
N LEU A 604 29.40 -13.68 38.46
CA LEU A 604 28.08 -14.26 38.58
C LEU A 604 28.19 -15.77 38.76
N LYS A 605 27.36 -16.33 39.65
CA LYS A 605 27.17 -17.77 39.81
C LYS A 605 25.91 -18.18 39.11
N PHE A 606 26.05 -19.14 38.19
CA PHE A 606 24.97 -19.72 37.41
C PHE A 606 24.66 -21.13 37.96
N VAL A 607 23.39 -21.43 38.08
CA VAL A 607 22.84 -22.78 38.24
C VAL A 607 22.14 -23.12 36.91
N LEU A 608 22.67 -24.13 36.23
CA LEU A 608 22.33 -24.41 34.83
C LEU A 608 21.74 -25.83 34.74
N ASP A 609 20.70 -25.97 33.91
CA ASP A 609 20.24 -27.25 33.38
C ASP A 609 21.07 -27.57 32.13
N ASP A 610 21.78 -28.70 32.12
CA ASP A 610 22.55 -29.19 30.99
C ASP A 610 21.98 -30.50 30.41
N GLY A 611 20.72 -30.82 30.75
CA GLY A 611 20.02 -32.01 30.29
C GLY A 611 20.43 -33.31 31.00
N THR A 612 21.35 -33.28 31.94
CA THR A 612 21.80 -34.48 32.70
C THR A 612 20.88 -34.84 33.89
N GLY A 613 19.96 -33.93 34.25
CA GLY A 613 19.10 -34.06 35.42
C GLY A 613 19.78 -33.63 36.74
N VAL A 614 21.02 -33.18 36.68
CA VAL A 614 21.77 -32.63 37.85
C VAL A 614 22.17 -31.21 37.49
N ASP A 615 21.86 -30.26 38.39
CA ASP A 615 22.18 -28.86 38.16
C ASP A 615 23.70 -28.62 38.13
N ARG A 616 24.15 -27.95 37.06
CA ARG A 616 25.58 -27.59 36.89
C ARG A 616 25.82 -26.19 37.43
N VAL A 617 26.88 -26.03 38.18
CA VAL A 617 27.31 -24.71 38.65
C VAL A 617 28.47 -24.21 37.80
N ILE A 618 28.33 -22.98 37.24
CA ILE A 618 29.39 -22.28 36.55
C ILE A 618 29.52 -20.87 37.13
N LEU A 619 30.76 -20.42 37.35
CA LEU A 619 31.05 -19.02 37.65
C LEU A 619 31.61 -18.33 36.42
N SER A 620 31.10 -17.14 36.11
CA SER A 620 31.56 -16.33 34.98
C SER A 620 31.81 -14.89 35.41
N GLY A 621 32.86 -14.29 34.83
CA GLY A 621 33.28 -12.91 35.15
C GLY A 621 32.52 -11.82 34.40
N ILE A 622 31.23 -11.98 34.20
CA ILE A 622 30.43 -11.11 33.34
C ILE A 622 29.48 -10.15 34.06
N HIS A 623 29.62 -9.98 35.38
CA HIS A 623 28.76 -9.11 36.18
C HIS A 623 28.91 -7.60 35.84
N GLU A 624 29.97 -7.20 35.14
CA GLU A 624 30.13 -5.83 34.63
C GLU A 624 29.28 -5.56 33.40
N TYR A 625 28.75 -6.62 32.73
CA TYR A 625 28.02 -6.56 31.46
C TYR A 625 26.56 -6.98 31.56
N TYR A 626 26.19 -7.77 32.61
CA TYR A 626 24.85 -8.33 32.76
C TYR A 626 24.42 -8.34 34.23
N GLU A 627 23.16 -7.99 34.46
CA GLU A 627 22.53 -8.20 35.76
C GLU A 627 21.97 -9.64 35.84
N PRO A 628 21.98 -10.27 37.02
CA PRO A 628 21.53 -11.65 37.21
C PRO A 628 20.13 -11.93 36.70
N GLU A 629 19.20 -10.99 36.84
CA GLU A 629 17.79 -11.10 36.52
C GLU A 629 17.58 -11.19 34.97
N GLU A 630 18.47 -10.59 34.18
CA GLU A 630 18.42 -10.60 32.73
C GLU A 630 18.75 -11.97 32.13
N LEU A 631 19.46 -12.81 32.89
CA LEU A 631 20.03 -14.08 32.45
C LEU A 631 19.18 -15.29 32.81
N VAL A 632 18.35 -15.20 33.85
CA VAL A 632 17.46 -16.31 34.25
C VAL A 632 16.49 -16.66 33.17
N GLY A 633 16.37 -17.95 32.86
CA GLY A 633 15.49 -18.50 31.80
C GLY A 633 16.10 -18.49 30.40
N LYS A 634 17.26 -17.83 30.21
CA LYS A 634 17.96 -17.85 28.89
C LYS A 634 18.65 -19.19 28.65
N THR A 635 18.83 -19.52 27.37
CA THR A 635 19.60 -20.67 26.92
C THR A 635 20.94 -20.17 26.33
N CYS A 636 22.04 -20.65 26.91
CA CYS A 636 23.38 -20.20 26.56
C CYS A 636 24.24 -21.38 26.06
N ILE A 637 25.39 -21.07 25.50
CA ILE A 637 26.41 -22.07 25.13
C ILE A 637 27.43 -22.23 26.27
N ALA A 638 27.70 -23.48 26.67
CA ALA A 638 28.73 -23.80 27.61
C ALA A 638 29.60 -24.98 27.14
N ILE A 639 30.90 -24.94 27.47
CA ILE A 639 31.75 -26.14 27.46
C ILE A 639 31.57 -26.84 28.79
N THR A 640 31.13 -28.10 28.78
CA THR A 640 30.64 -28.82 29.96
C THR A 640 31.61 -29.84 30.50
N ASN A 641 32.63 -30.25 29.77
CA ASN A 641 33.57 -31.24 30.14
C ASN A 641 34.94 -30.70 30.65
N LEU A 642 34.97 -29.46 31.11
CA LEU A 642 36.13 -28.92 31.82
C LEU A 642 36.22 -29.47 33.24
N PRO A 643 37.44 -29.74 33.76
CA PRO A 643 37.59 -30.17 35.16
C PRO A 643 37.10 -29.06 36.13
N PRO A 644 36.50 -29.39 37.29
CA PRO A 644 36.08 -28.43 38.27
C PRO A 644 37.20 -27.50 38.70
N ARG A 645 36.93 -26.20 38.72
CA ARG A 645 37.85 -25.15 39.18
C ARG A 645 37.29 -24.40 40.38
N ALA A 646 37.96 -24.49 41.50
CA ALA A 646 37.55 -23.76 42.69
C ALA A 646 37.79 -22.23 42.52
N MET A 647 36.74 -21.46 42.62
CA MET A 647 36.75 -19.99 42.52
C MET A 647 35.93 -19.41 43.70
N MET A 648 36.55 -18.59 44.57
CA MET A 648 35.89 -18.01 45.73
C MET A 648 35.22 -19.01 46.67
N GLY A 649 35.74 -20.27 46.72
CA GLY A 649 35.18 -21.36 47.51
C GLY A 649 33.98 -22.10 46.89
N ILE A 650 33.71 -21.87 45.61
CA ILE A 650 32.68 -22.54 44.83
C ILE A 650 33.37 -23.25 43.63
N ASP A 651 33.01 -24.50 43.40
CA ASP A 651 33.54 -25.24 42.25
C ASP A 651 32.75 -24.88 40.98
N SER A 652 33.45 -24.29 40.00
CA SER A 652 32.93 -24.00 38.66
C SER A 652 33.15 -25.20 37.75
N CYS A 653 32.08 -25.83 37.25
CA CYS A 653 32.13 -27.08 36.50
C CYS A 653 31.86 -26.84 35.01
N GLY A 654 32.63 -25.97 34.34
CA GLY A 654 32.50 -25.60 32.95
C GLY A 654 32.78 -24.13 32.72
N MET A 655 32.51 -23.67 31.47
CA MET A 655 32.67 -22.28 31.08
C MET A 655 31.57 -21.86 30.13
N LEU A 656 30.93 -20.71 30.37
CA LEU A 656 30.03 -20.07 29.44
C LEU A 656 30.83 -19.42 28.28
N ILE A 657 30.32 -19.49 27.07
CA ILE A 657 31.01 -18.94 25.91
C ILE A 657 30.48 -17.55 25.60
N SER A 658 31.40 -16.61 25.45
CA SER A 658 31.10 -15.20 25.14
C SER A 658 31.98 -14.70 23.99
N ALA A 659 31.43 -13.79 23.21
CA ALA A 659 32.19 -13.02 22.22
C ALA A 659 32.69 -11.72 22.89
N VAL A 660 33.97 -11.40 22.65
CA VAL A 660 34.61 -10.20 23.18
C VAL A 660 35.20 -9.38 22.04
N HIS A 661 34.98 -8.07 22.10
CA HIS A 661 35.59 -7.11 21.18
C HIS A 661 35.84 -5.78 21.88
N HIS A 662 36.56 -4.87 21.24
CA HIS A 662 36.76 -3.51 21.78
C HIS A 662 36.07 -2.50 20.85
N GLU A 663 35.28 -1.64 21.44
CA GLU A 663 34.64 -0.52 20.74
C GLU A 663 35.11 0.80 21.35
N ASN A 664 35.70 1.67 20.57
CA ASN A 664 36.31 2.93 21.04
C ASN A 664 37.34 2.74 22.16
N GLY A 665 38.00 1.57 22.22
CA GLY A 665 38.99 1.23 23.25
C GLY A 665 38.42 0.66 24.54
N GLU A 666 37.12 0.49 24.66
CA GLU A 666 36.43 -0.20 25.76
C GLU A 666 36.09 -1.64 25.37
N GLU A 667 36.32 -2.58 26.31
CA GLU A 667 35.94 -3.96 26.15
C GLU A 667 34.42 -4.13 26.20
N LYS A 668 33.85 -4.81 25.22
CA LYS A 668 32.44 -5.22 25.18
C LYS A 668 32.39 -6.76 25.15
N LEU A 669 31.49 -7.32 25.94
CA LEU A 669 31.30 -8.77 26.04
C LEU A 669 29.83 -9.12 25.78
N HIS A 670 29.63 -10.09 24.90
CA HIS A 670 28.31 -10.64 24.58
C HIS A 670 28.29 -12.13 24.90
N LEU A 671 27.48 -12.53 25.90
CA LEU A 671 27.21 -13.94 26.17
C LEU A 671 26.48 -14.57 25.02
N LEU A 672 27.01 -15.68 24.46
CA LEU A 672 26.38 -16.37 23.34
C LEU A 672 25.11 -17.09 23.79
N MET A 673 23.98 -16.56 23.40
CA MET A 673 22.65 -17.12 23.65
C MET A 673 22.16 -17.82 22.39
N VAL A 674 21.37 -18.89 22.56
CA VAL A 674 20.74 -19.63 21.47
C VAL A 674 19.23 -19.61 21.61
N ASP A 675 18.53 -20.04 20.57
CA ASP A 675 17.08 -20.08 20.53
C ASP A 675 16.54 -20.87 21.75
N PRO A 676 15.56 -20.34 22.49
CA PRO A 676 14.98 -20.99 23.68
C PRO A 676 14.27 -22.33 23.37
N HIS A 677 13.99 -22.63 22.10
CA HIS A 677 13.44 -23.92 21.68
C HIS A 677 14.50 -25.04 21.62
N ILE A 678 15.80 -24.68 21.69
CA ILE A 678 16.86 -25.68 21.80
C ILE A 678 16.82 -26.28 23.20
N PRO A 679 16.61 -27.61 23.35
CA PRO A 679 16.52 -28.22 24.67
C PRO A 679 17.84 -28.17 25.40
N ALA A 680 17.80 -28.02 26.73
CA ALA A 680 18.96 -28.13 27.59
C ALA A 680 19.65 -29.48 27.36
N GLY A 681 20.99 -29.48 27.24
CA GLY A 681 21.79 -30.64 26.95
C GLY A 681 22.01 -30.92 25.44
N ALA A 682 21.38 -30.17 24.54
CA ALA A 682 21.65 -30.30 23.10
C ALA A 682 23.12 -30.06 22.81
N LYS A 683 23.75 -31.00 22.11
CA LYS A 683 25.17 -30.91 21.74
C LYS A 683 25.37 -30.00 20.52
N LEU A 684 26.40 -29.15 20.59
CA LEU A 684 26.84 -28.31 19.49
C LEU A 684 28.05 -28.99 18.80
N TYR A 685 28.06 -28.95 17.48
CA TYR A 685 29.11 -29.56 16.64
C TYR A 685 29.84 -28.51 15.84
#